data_532482a73d061b8de172b74039c6f495
#
_entry.id   532482a73d061b8de172b74039c6f495
#
_cell.length_a   1.000
_cell.length_b   1.000
_cell.length_c   1.000
_cell.angle_alpha   90.00
_cell.angle_beta   90.00
_cell.angle_gamma   90.00
#
_symmetry.space_group_name_H-M   'P 1'
#
loop_
_entity.id
_entity.type
_entity.pdbx_description
1 polymer ?
#
loop_
_entity_poly.entity_id
_entity_poly.type
_entity_poly.pdbx_seq_one_letter_code
_entity_poly.pdbx_strand_id
1 'polypeptide(L)'
;MSKPVIRDIKVARKELEKEMIKGLLDYVRNGVFPHNSPNSYMNAYTIVQGMADLGDPESELLFNYYNNTIQGFIEDCYKLIAKESSNQLIDKFIKLTENINFLIYWMSRIFTYLDRFYTKAKSKLTLCESAMTSYKVHLFDKIQHNIYIEVNKLIKEDRNCNTESRNKIKIILKIIYDIDLSAPKIIKEKNKICWIQDGGVSNRDETQYQDVWFDKYFQSETNKFAKDKANADIHNMSAPEYIISQLKYLDEEEIRQNEYINPKYKSKINEINYRFLIGENAQELSKMDTGIPYMFNTKRNEELKKTFQLFKLYPQSLEVITNAFQPYIKKRGEEIHSNKEISKDPKKFIPELINLKREMDNLVAECFENHPQFQDKKNKAFSNFMNKEIYSKQLSNYTDFCMRNGFKGKSAEEIENTLNDIIGLFKCLNSKLLFQLESNKKMSDRLIKNVSLSTNTEKNFISKLKQESGVTFVNKMMEMMNDLEKNKKEIDAYKLSASKGAPNGIKFNIQVISQSAWEINKKSMEKIEMPKFMTACIEDFEKFYLRKHSGQKLIWCLGLSKLDVQFLYLKNKNIAITTLPQFLTLLQLEKYENISIGKVAEILGCQVSTVITDIHGLVFNPSYNPKGEPEKGVIIGTFDAVKKEFKENDNISINKNFTVARQKFNTLPLAVKKSQAEIKENELEEAQITKRYQDNILQATLTRIMKSRIGQTTTHVWLINEASKQIDLFKAQPQQIKENIEKLIEKNIIKRSDKNKSCYDYIA
;
A
#
# COMPACT_ATOMS: atom_id res chain seq x y z
N MET A 1 -50.45 -65.17 -35.40
CA MET A 1 -51.58 -64.52 -36.11
C MET A 1 -51.31 -63.03 -36.08
N SER A 2 -51.02 -62.41 -37.25
CA SER A 2 -50.88 -60.97 -37.40
C SER A 2 -52.24 -60.34 -37.12
N LYS A 3 -52.32 -59.41 -36.09
CA LYS A 3 -53.54 -58.64 -35.90
C LYS A 3 -53.87 -57.86 -37.21
N PRO A 4 -55.16 -57.74 -37.60
CA PRO A 4 -55.54 -57.01 -38.82
C PRO A 4 -55.01 -55.57 -38.73
N VAL A 5 -54.49 -55.06 -39.81
CA VAL A 5 -54.02 -53.66 -39.93
C VAL A 5 -55.24 -52.76 -39.73
N ILE A 6 -55.28 -51.99 -38.65
CA ILE A 6 -56.36 -51.02 -38.35
C ILE A 6 -56.22 -49.84 -39.32
N ARG A 7 -57.23 -49.60 -40.13
CA ARG A 7 -57.26 -48.49 -41.14
C ARG A 7 -58.19 -47.35 -40.76
N ASP A 8 -58.99 -47.48 -39.70
CA ASP A 8 -59.91 -46.42 -39.24
C ASP A 8 -59.38 -45.81 -37.94
N ILE A 9 -59.19 -44.48 -37.89
CA ILE A 9 -58.73 -43.72 -36.75
C ILE A 9 -59.62 -43.91 -35.50
N LYS A 10 -60.91 -44.05 -35.66
CA LYS A 10 -61.83 -44.25 -34.54
C LYS A 10 -61.61 -45.59 -33.85
N VAL A 11 -61.34 -46.61 -34.65
CA VAL A 11 -61.02 -47.97 -34.15
C VAL A 11 -59.63 -47.93 -33.49
N ALA A 12 -58.63 -47.30 -34.11
CA ALA A 12 -57.28 -47.12 -33.58
C ALA A 12 -57.29 -46.44 -32.21
N ARG A 13 -58.06 -45.35 -32.04
CA ARG A 13 -58.20 -44.66 -30.75
C ARG A 13 -58.77 -45.56 -29.67
N LYS A 14 -59.83 -46.27 -29.93
CA LYS A 14 -60.44 -47.19 -28.93
C LYS A 14 -59.46 -48.27 -28.49
N GLU A 15 -58.72 -48.84 -29.44
CA GLU A 15 -57.72 -49.85 -29.12
C GLU A 15 -56.49 -49.27 -28.36
N LEU A 16 -56.04 -48.07 -28.72
CA LEU A 16 -54.96 -47.37 -27.98
C LEU A 16 -55.39 -47.06 -26.57
N GLU A 17 -56.61 -46.57 -26.37
CA GLU A 17 -57.17 -46.32 -25.04
C GLU A 17 -57.22 -47.63 -24.20
N LYS A 18 -57.70 -48.71 -24.78
CA LYS A 18 -57.80 -50.00 -24.13
C LYS A 18 -56.44 -50.61 -23.80
N GLU A 19 -55.49 -50.57 -24.70
CA GLU A 19 -54.16 -51.16 -24.52
C GLU A 19 -53.30 -50.42 -23.50
N MET A 20 -53.30 -49.08 -23.53
CA MET A 20 -52.35 -48.33 -22.72
C MET A 20 -52.83 -46.99 -22.19
N ILE A 21 -53.50 -46.13 -23.01
CA ILE A 21 -53.70 -44.70 -22.68
C ILE A 21 -54.60 -44.55 -21.47
N LYS A 22 -55.71 -45.28 -21.40
CA LYS A 22 -56.65 -45.24 -20.26
C LYS A 22 -55.94 -45.63 -18.97
N GLY A 23 -55.14 -46.68 -18.96
CA GLY A 23 -54.36 -47.11 -17.84
C GLY A 23 -53.32 -46.09 -17.36
N LEU A 24 -52.68 -45.38 -18.31
CA LEU A 24 -51.75 -44.29 -17.97
C LEU A 24 -52.51 -43.10 -17.30
N LEU A 25 -53.66 -42.71 -17.87
CA LEU A 25 -54.50 -41.65 -17.32
C LEU A 25 -55.06 -41.99 -15.92
N ASP A 26 -55.51 -43.27 -15.71
CA ASP A 26 -56.00 -43.70 -14.42
C ASP A 26 -54.87 -43.73 -13.38
N TYR A 27 -53.65 -44.14 -13.77
CA TYR A 27 -52.48 -44.07 -12.89
C TYR A 27 -52.12 -42.65 -12.47
N VAL A 28 -52.04 -41.68 -13.38
CA VAL A 28 -51.70 -40.30 -13.02
C VAL A 28 -52.84 -39.59 -12.27
N ARG A 29 -54.10 -40.02 -12.38
CA ARG A 29 -55.24 -39.49 -11.64
C ARG A 29 -55.40 -40.12 -10.25
N ASN A 30 -55.29 -41.45 -10.16
CA ASN A 30 -55.72 -42.20 -8.99
C ASN A 30 -54.56 -42.99 -8.31
N GLY A 31 -53.39 -42.99 -8.86
CA GLY A 31 -52.19 -43.72 -8.34
C GLY A 31 -52.26 -45.25 -8.53
N VAL A 32 -53.25 -45.75 -9.25
CA VAL A 32 -53.46 -47.16 -9.51
C VAL A 32 -52.63 -47.58 -10.74
N PHE A 33 -51.58 -48.35 -10.54
CA PHE A 33 -50.74 -48.80 -11.63
C PHE A 33 -51.49 -49.73 -12.56
N PRO A 34 -51.55 -49.50 -13.88
CA PRO A 34 -52.24 -50.41 -14.79
C PRO A 34 -51.52 -51.76 -14.83
N HIS A 35 -52.23 -52.83 -14.73
CA HIS A 35 -51.73 -54.19 -15.00
C HIS A 35 -51.48 -54.38 -16.52
N ASN A 36 -50.60 -53.57 -17.07
CA ASN A 36 -50.26 -53.65 -18.46
C ASN A 36 -49.11 -54.68 -18.65
N SER A 37 -49.32 -55.63 -19.52
CA SER A 37 -48.30 -56.58 -19.90
C SER A 37 -47.24 -55.86 -20.81
N PRO A 38 -46.00 -56.31 -20.89
CA PRO A 38 -45.02 -55.80 -21.85
C PRO A 38 -45.54 -55.76 -23.31
N ASN A 39 -46.45 -56.65 -23.60
CA ASN A 39 -47.12 -56.70 -24.89
C ASN A 39 -48.07 -55.49 -25.17
N SER A 40 -48.67 -54.91 -24.15
CA SER A 40 -49.58 -53.75 -24.29
C SER A 40 -48.85 -52.54 -24.89
N TYR A 41 -47.61 -52.24 -24.46
CA TYR A 41 -46.78 -51.14 -25.05
C TYR A 41 -46.49 -51.44 -26.55
N MET A 42 -46.03 -52.67 -26.87
CA MET A 42 -45.74 -53.03 -28.25
C MET A 42 -47.01 -53.03 -29.14
N ASN A 43 -48.13 -53.43 -28.61
CA ASN A 43 -49.41 -53.33 -29.35
C ASN A 43 -49.79 -51.89 -29.61
N ALA A 44 -49.72 -51.00 -28.63
CA ALA A 44 -49.99 -49.61 -28.80
C ALA A 44 -49.05 -48.93 -29.79
N TYR A 45 -47.72 -49.19 -29.73
CA TYR A 45 -46.73 -48.71 -30.67
C TYR A 45 -47.01 -49.18 -32.11
N THR A 46 -47.36 -50.48 -32.30
CA THR A 46 -47.69 -51.09 -33.60
C THR A 46 -48.93 -50.47 -34.21
N ILE A 47 -49.94 -50.16 -33.39
CA ILE A 47 -51.16 -49.46 -33.87
C ILE A 47 -50.79 -48.06 -34.38
N VAL A 48 -49.97 -47.27 -33.66
CA VAL A 48 -49.50 -45.95 -34.08
C VAL A 48 -48.70 -46.06 -35.37
N GLN A 49 -47.76 -47.01 -35.48
CA GLN A 49 -46.96 -47.22 -36.68
C GLN A 49 -47.87 -47.59 -37.85
N GLY A 50 -48.75 -48.59 -37.71
CA GLY A 50 -49.61 -49.04 -38.80
C GLY A 50 -50.58 -47.96 -39.31
N MET A 51 -51.06 -47.08 -38.45
CA MET A 51 -51.84 -45.92 -38.84
C MET A 51 -51.04 -44.83 -39.54
N ALA A 52 -49.79 -44.55 -39.05
CA ALA A 52 -48.93 -43.56 -39.68
C ALA A 52 -48.42 -44.02 -41.04
N ASP A 53 -48.23 -45.29 -41.29
CA ASP A 53 -47.86 -45.86 -42.57
C ASP A 53 -48.93 -45.73 -43.64
N LEU A 54 -50.19 -45.37 -43.28
CA LEU A 54 -51.28 -45.13 -44.25
C LEU A 54 -51.15 -43.76 -44.95
N GLY A 55 -50.39 -42.87 -44.38
CA GLY A 55 -50.09 -41.57 -44.99
C GLY A 55 -50.21 -40.36 -44.06
N ASP A 56 -50.01 -39.16 -44.64
CA ASP A 56 -50.01 -37.88 -43.94
C ASP A 56 -51.35 -37.55 -43.24
N PRO A 57 -52.55 -37.76 -43.82
CA PRO A 57 -53.80 -37.44 -43.16
C PRO A 57 -54.01 -38.20 -41.84
N GLU A 58 -53.66 -39.50 -41.84
CA GLU A 58 -53.80 -40.38 -40.66
C GLU A 58 -52.76 -40.03 -39.60
N SER A 59 -51.54 -39.69 -40.00
CA SER A 59 -50.48 -39.20 -39.10
C SER A 59 -50.92 -37.89 -38.41
N GLU A 60 -51.57 -36.98 -39.12
CA GLU A 60 -52.12 -35.74 -38.56
C GLU A 60 -53.21 -35.99 -37.56
N LEU A 61 -54.09 -36.89 -37.86
CA LEU A 61 -55.17 -37.29 -36.92
C LEU A 61 -54.63 -37.92 -35.61
N LEU A 62 -53.55 -38.73 -35.70
CA LEU A 62 -52.86 -39.27 -34.54
C LEU A 62 -52.12 -38.19 -33.74
N PHE A 63 -51.47 -37.25 -34.43
CA PHE A 63 -50.82 -36.13 -33.79
C PHE A 63 -51.79 -35.23 -33.05
N ASN A 64 -52.94 -34.95 -33.66
CA ASN A 64 -54.03 -34.21 -33.02
C ASN A 64 -54.64 -35.00 -31.84
N TYR A 65 -54.79 -36.33 -31.94
CA TYR A 65 -55.22 -37.14 -30.84
C TYR A 65 -54.26 -37.14 -29.65
N TYR A 66 -52.94 -37.24 -29.92
CA TYR A 66 -51.90 -37.07 -28.88
C TYR A 66 -52.05 -35.74 -28.18
N ASN A 67 -52.10 -34.63 -28.92
CA ASN A 67 -52.18 -33.27 -28.36
C ASN A 67 -53.47 -33.07 -27.53
N ASN A 68 -54.60 -33.48 -28.05
CA ASN A 68 -55.92 -33.35 -27.37
C ASN A 68 -55.94 -34.15 -26.03
N THR A 69 -55.30 -35.33 -26.03
CA THR A 69 -55.24 -36.19 -24.83
C THR A 69 -54.38 -35.52 -23.76
N ILE A 70 -53.16 -35.00 -24.13
CA ILE A 70 -52.28 -34.29 -23.19
C ILE A 70 -52.91 -33.01 -22.73
N GLN A 71 -53.45 -32.18 -23.63
CA GLN A 71 -54.14 -30.93 -23.27
C GLN A 71 -55.30 -31.18 -22.30
N GLY A 72 -56.15 -32.13 -22.58
CA GLY A 72 -57.30 -32.45 -21.72
C GLY A 72 -56.85 -32.83 -20.29
N PHE A 73 -55.81 -33.64 -20.16
CA PHE A 73 -55.25 -33.98 -18.86
C PHE A 73 -54.67 -32.75 -18.14
N ILE A 74 -53.93 -31.89 -18.85
CA ILE A 74 -53.35 -30.64 -18.30
C ILE A 74 -54.46 -29.70 -17.80
N GLU A 75 -55.58 -29.56 -18.58
CA GLU A 75 -56.73 -28.73 -18.18
C GLU A 75 -57.41 -29.29 -16.93
N ASP A 76 -57.53 -30.62 -16.79
CA ASP A 76 -58.03 -31.25 -15.56
C ASP A 76 -57.09 -30.98 -14.37
N CYS A 77 -55.77 -31.05 -14.58
CA CYS A 77 -54.79 -30.65 -13.56
C CYS A 77 -54.95 -29.18 -13.14
N TYR A 78 -55.18 -28.27 -14.10
CA TYR A 78 -55.49 -26.85 -13.77
C TYR A 78 -56.74 -26.71 -12.89
N LYS A 79 -57.85 -27.39 -13.21
CA LYS A 79 -59.06 -27.35 -12.39
C LYS A 79 -58.87 -27.84 -10.95
N LEU A 80 -57.94 -28.81 -10.76
CA LEU A 80 -57.58 -29.33 -9.45
C LEU A 80 -56.74 -28.33 -8.65
N ILE A 81 -55.75 -27.69 -9.31
CA ILE A 81 -54.84 -26.78 -8.63
C ILE A 81 -55.49 -25.43 -8.33
N ALA A 82 -56.39 -24.96 -9.21
CA ALA A 82 -57.10 -23.68 -9.06
C ALA A 82 -58.02 -23.62 -7.82
N LYS A 83 -58.38 -24.77 -7.24
CA LYS A 83 -59.22 -24.89 -6.03
C LYS A 83 -58.44 -24.96 -4.73
N GLU A 84 -57.09 -25.05 -4.80
CA GLU A 84 -56.24 -25.26 -3.64
C GLU A 84 -55.96 -23.95 -2.85
N SER A 85 -55.78 -24.10 -1.55
CA SER A 85 -55.28 -23.05 -0.69
C SER A 85 -53.79 -22.80 -0.89
N SER A 86 -53.33 -21.59 -0.59
CA SER A 86 -51.92 -21.18 -0.74
C SER A 86 -50.94 -22.16 -0.08
N ASN A 87 -51.26 -22.70 1.09
CA ASN A 87 -50.36 -23.59 1.86
C ASN A 87 -50.07 -24.95 1.19
N GLN A 88 -51.02 -25.45 0.36
CA GLN A 88 -50.90 -26.75 -0.32
C GLN A 88 -50.57 -26.61 -1.81
N LEU A 89 -50.62 -25.38 -2.33
CA LEU A 89 -50.43 -25.08 -3.74
C LEU A 89 -49.10 -25.66 -4.28
N ILE A 90 -48.02 -25.48 -3.56
CA ILE A 90 -46.70 -25.88 -3.97
C ILE A 90 -46.53 -27.40 -4.05
N ASP A 91 -46.96 -28.13 -3.00
CA ASP A 91 -46.83 -29.58 -2.94
C ASP A 91 -47.70 -30.24 -4.02
N LYS A 92 -48.89 -29.68 -4.27
CA LYS A 92 -49.81 -30.16 -5.32
C LYS A 92 -49.27 -29.84 -6.70
N PHE A 93 -48.67 -28.66 -6.92
CA PHE A 93 -48.05 -28.27 -8.18
C PHE A 93 -46.89 -29.24 -8.54
N ILE A 94 -46.01 -29.53 -7.59
CA ILE A 94 -44.90 -30.46 -7.78
C ILE A 94 -45.46 -31.85 -8.19
N LYS A 95 -46.44 -32.37 -7.44
CA LYS A 95 -47.02 -33.69 -7.72
C LYS A 95 -47.69 -33.76 -9.08
N LEU A 96 -48.47 -32.72 -9.43
CA LEU A 96 -49.14 -32.68 -10.75
C LEU A 96 -48.12 -32.57 -11.89
N THR A 97 -47.07 -31.82 -11.71
CA THR A 97 -45.98 -31.72 -12.72
C THR A 97 -45.28 -33.07 -12.91
N GLU A 98 -45.02 -33.82 -11.82
CA GLU A 98 -44.46 -35.18 -11.90
C GLU A 98 -45.42 -36.12 -12.68
N ASN A 99 -46.71 -36.04 -12.43
CA ASN A 99 -47.71 -36.80 -13.15
C ASN A 99 -47.83 -36.45 -14.64
N ILE A 100 -47.78 -35.14 -14.96
CA ILE A 100 -47.74 -34.67 -16.35
C ILE A 100 -46.46 -35.16 -17.06
N ASN A 101 -45.33 -35.07 -16.41
CA ASN A 101 -44.07 -35.57 -17.00
C ASN A 101 -44.11 -37.07 -17.23
N PHE A 102 -44.69 -37.82 -16.31
CA PHE A 102 -44.88 -39.27 -16.47
C PHE A 102 -45.76 -39.57 -17.69
N LEU A 103 -46.89 -38.88 -17.83
CA LEU A 103 -47.78 -39.06 -18.95
C LEU A 103 -47.11 -38.73 -20.26
N ILE A 104 -46.46 -37.55 -20.35
CA ILE A 104 -45.74 -37.13 -21.57
C ILE A 104 -44.65 -38.11 -21.95
N TYR A 105 -43.90 -38.61 -20.97
CA TYR A 105 -42.82 -39.58 -21.22
C TYR A 105 -43.32 -40.85 -21.90
N TRP A 106 -44.43 -41.44 -21.37
CA TRP A 106 -44.99 -42.67 -21.94
C TRP A 106 -45.73 -42.41 -23.25
N MET A 107 -46.48 -41.36 -23.36
CA MET A 107 -47.18 -40.98 -24.58
C MET A 107 -46.20 -40.69 -25.70
N SER A 108 -45.14 -39.92 -25.47
CA SER A 108 -44.11 -39.68 -26.49
C SER A 108 -43.42 -40.91 -26.98
N ARG A 109 -43.27 -41.93 -26.14
CA ARG A 109 -42.72 -43.23 -26.52
C ARG A 109 -43.64 -44.09 -27.34
N ILE A 110 -44.93 -44.11 -27.02
CA ILE A 110 -45.94 -44.79 -27.78
C ILE A 110 -46.04 -44.21 -29.20
N PHE A 111 -46.01 -42.86 -29.27
CA PHE A 111 -46.14 -42.10 -30.51
C PHE A 111 -44.80 -41.77 -31.18
N THR A 112 -43.68 -42.33 -30.73
CA THR A 112 -42.30 -42.02 -31.27
C THR A 112 -42.20 -42.10 -32.79
N TYR A 113 -43.00 -42.94 -33.43
CA TYR A 113 -43.00 -43.07 -34.90
C TYR A 113 -43.41 -41.75 -35.58
N LEU A 114 -44.32 -40.99 -35.01
CA LEU A 114 -44.70 -39.66 -35.50
C LEU A 114 -43.53 -38.65 -35.43
N ASP A 115 -42.72 -38.66 -34.39
CA ASP A 115 -41.58 -37.78 -34.28
C ASP A 115 -40.51 -38.09 -35.34
N ARG A 116 -40.31 -39.36 -35.65
CA ARG A 116 -39.31 -39.80 -36.64
C ARG A 116 -39.70 -39.48 -38.08
N PHE A 117 -40.95 -39.63 -38.41
CA PHE A 117 -41.38 -39.64 -39.84
C PHE A 117 -42.34 -38.51 -40.19
N TYR A 118 -43.25 -38.07 -39.25
CA TYR A 118 -44.24 -37.08 -39.57
C TYR A 118 -43.85 -35.66 -39.10
N THR A 119 -43.57 -35.47 -37.78
CA THR A 119 -43.30 -34.13 -37.27
C THR A 119 -42.09 -33.53 -37.95
N LYS A 120 -41.03 -34.29 -38.13
CA LYS A 120 -39.81 -33.86 -38.81
C LYS A 120 -40.03 -33.56 -40.30
N ALA A 121 -40.78 -34.39 -41.00
CA ALA A 121 -41.08 -34.18 -42.44
C ALA A 121 -41.97 -32.98 -42.69
N LYS A 122 -42.84 -32.61 -41.77
CA LYS A 122 -43.78 -31.48 -41.91
C LYS A 122 -43.32 -30.23 -41.13
N SER A 123 -42.11 -30.21 -40.61
CA SER A 123 -41.59 -29.09 -39.82
C SER A 123 -42.52 -28.69 -38.67
N LYS A 124 -43.24 -29.66 -38.07
CA LYS A 124 -44.08 -29.46 -36.89
C LYS A 124 -43.24 -29.59 -35.61
N LEU A 125 -43.76 -29.10 -34.52
CA LEU A 125 -43.17 -29.31 -33.17
C LEU A 125 -43.07 -30.82 -32.91
N THR A 126 -42.00 -31.27 -32.24
CA THR A 126 -41.94 -32.62 -31.74
C THR A 126 -43.03 -32.89 -30.73
N LEU A 127 -43.34 -34.13 -30.48
CA LEU A 127 -44.37 -34.49 -29.46
C LEU A 127 -44.10 -33.87 -28.09
N CYS A 128 -42.82 -33.86 -27.73
CA CYS A 128 -42.37 -33.27 -26.48
C CYS A 128 -42.55 -31.74 -26.43
N GLU A 129 -42.14 -31.02 -27.48
CA GLU A 129 -42.34 -29.57 -27.60
C GLU A 129 -43.81 -29.18 -27.61
N SER A 130 -44.66 -29.95 -28.31
CA SER A 130 -46.08 -29.72 -28.34
C SER A 130 -46.74 -29.91 -26.97
N ALA A 131 -46.35 -30.96 -26.25
CA ALA A 131 -46.80 -31.21 -24.89
C ALA A 131 -46.34 -30.10 -23.93
N MET A 132 -45.09 -29.62 -24.06
CA MET A 132 -44.60 -28.54 -23.26
C MET A 132 -45.31 -27.22 -23.57
N THR A 133 -45.63 -26.95 -24.82
CA THR A 133 -46.41 -25.77 -25.19
C THR A 133 -47.81 -25.82 -24.54
N SER A 134 -48.44 -27.00 -24.55
CA SER A 134 -49.73 -27.19 -23.83
C SER A 134 -49.57 -26.99 -22.30
N TYR A 135 -48.48 -27.46 -21.71
CA TYR A 135 -48.22 -27.27 -20.30
C TYR A 135 -48.07 -25.78 -19.93
N LYS A 136 -47.27 -25.03 -20.75
CA LYS A 136 -47.13 -23.59 -20.60
C LYS A 136 -48.47 -22.87 -20.65
N VAL A 137 -49.21 -23.00 -21.76
CA VAL A 137 -50.39 -22.22 -22.04
C VAL A 137 -51.57 -22.60 -21.18
N HIS A 138 -51.82 -23.89 -20.97
CA HIS A 138 -53.08 -24.35 -20.31
C HIS A 138 -52.92 -24.52 -18.80
N LEU A 139 -51.70 -24.58 -18.23
CA LEU A 139 -51.47 -24.69 -16.80
C LEU A 139 -50.61 -23.53 -16.28
N PHE A 140 -49.34 -23.45 -16.69
CA PHE A 140 -48.37 -22.61 -16.01
C PHE A 140 -48.66 -21.10 -16.12
N ASP A 141 -49.02 -20.62 -17.32
CA ASP A 141 -49.36 -19.21 -17.53
C ASP A 141 -50.54 -18.73 -16.67
N LYS A 142 -51.44 -19.63 -16.34
CA LYS A 142 -52.64 -19.31 -15.52
C LYS A 142 -52.33 -19.28 -14.01
N ILE A 143 -51.30 -19.96 -13.55
CA ILE A 143 -50.97 -20.09 -12.11
C ILE A 143 -49.63 -19.47 -11.71
N GLN A 144 -48.79 -19.06 -12.66
CA GLN A 144 -47.41 -18.59 -12.43
C GLN A 144 -47.33 -17.50 -11.35
N HIS A 145 -48.24 -16.56 -11.35
CA HIS A 145 -48.30 -15.46 -10.37
C HIS A 145 -48.35 -15.99 -8.92
N ASN A 146 -49.26 -16.94 -8.66
CA ASN A 146 -49.40 -17.52 -7.36
C ASN A 146 -48.19 -18.38 -6.96
N ILE A 147 -47.63 -19.13 -7.91
CA ILE A 147 -46.41 -19.90 -7.68
C ILE A 147 -45.23 -19.00 -7.31
N TYR A 148 -45.06 -17.89 -8.02
CA TYR A 148 -43.98 -16.95 -7.73
C TYR A 148 -44.08 -16.32 -6.34
N ILE A 149 -45.27 -15.97 -5.91
CA ILE A 149 -45.51 -15.43 -4.56
C ILE A 149 -45.19 -16.47 -3.49
N GLU A 150 -45.68 -17.71 -3.66
CA GLU A 150 -45.45 -18.75 -2.67
C GLU A 150 -43.97 -19.19 -2.62
N VAL A 151 -43.28 -19.26 -3.74
CA VAL A 151 -41.80 -19.53 -3.78
C VAL A 151 -41.06 -18.45 -3.00
N ASN A 152 -41.41 -17.18 -3.18
CA ASN A 152 -40.74 -16.10 -2.45
C ASN A 152 -41.03 -16.14 -0.94
N LYS A 153 -42.24 -16.58 -0.52
CA LYS A 153 -42.52 -16.81 0.91
C LYS A 153 -41.64 -17.92 1.49
N LEU A 154 -41.51 -19.06 0.78
CA LEU A 154 -40.63 -20.15 1.19
C LEU A 154 -39.15 -19.69 1.28
N ILE A 155 -38.70 -18.88 0.35
CA ILE A 155 -37.33 -18.31 0.40
C ILE A 155 -37.16 -17.37 1.60
N LYS A 156 -38.19 -16.57 1.93
CA LYS A 156 -38.17 -15.72 3.12
C LYS A 156 -38.12 -16.53 4.42
N GLU A 157 -38.87 -17.65 4.49
CA GLU A 157 -38.82 -18.58 5.61
C GLU A 157 -37.43 -19.25 5.75
N ASP A 158 -36.81 -19.68 4.66
CA ASP A 158 -35.46 -20.21 4.66
C ASP A 158 -34.43 -19.18 5.11
N ARG A 159 -34.57 -17.90 4.73
CA ARG A 159 -33.75 -16.80 5.23
C ARG A 159 -33.91 -16.56 6.73
N ASN A 160 -35.07 -16.92 7.29
CA ASN A 160 -35.37 -16.89 8.73
C ASN A 160 -35.05 -18.20 9.46
N CYS A 161 -34.11 -19.01 8.90
CA CYS A 161 -33.59 -20.26 9.48
C CYS A 161 -34.53 -21.47 9.42
N ASN A 162 -35.59 -21.46 8.62
CA ASN A 162 -36.41 -22.64 8.37
C ASN A 162 -35.95 -23.38 7.12
N THR A 163 -35.00 -24.30 7.28
CA THR A 163 -34.32 -25.01 6.17
C THR A 163 -35.17 -26.14 5.55
N GLU A 164 -36.30 -26.52 6.13
CA GLU A 164 -37.12 -27.64 5.64
C GLU A 164 -37.69 -27.39 4.23
N SER A 165 -37.87 -26.12 3.87
CA SER A 165 -38.42 -25.72 2.57
C SER A 165 -37.40 -25.75 1.41
N ARG A 166 -36.10 -25.87 1.65
CA ARG A 166 -35.05 -25.78 0.62
C ARG A 166 -35.23 -26.79 -0.51
N ASN A 167 -35.56 -28.01 -0.19
CA ASN A 167 -35.73 -29.03 -1.21
C ASN A 167 -36.97 -28.73 -2.11
N LYS A 168 -38.03 -28.16 -1.55
CA LYS A 168 -39.22 -27.73 -2.33
C LYS A 168 -38.87 -26.57 -3.25
N ILE A 169 -38.14 -25.55 -2.75
CA ILE A 169 -37.66 -24.41 -3.53
C ILE A 169 -36.83 -24.88 -4.71
N LYS A 170 -35.86 -25.80 -4.45
CA LYS A 170 -35.01 -26.37 -5.50
C LYS A 170 -35.80 -27.07 -6.60
N ILE A 171 -36.78 -27.88 -6.23
CA ILE A 171 -37.63 -28.62 -7.18
C ILE A 171 -38.42 -27.64 -8.04
N ILE A 172 -39.06 -26.61 -7.43
CA ILE A 172 -39.90 -25.67 -8.15
C ILE A 172 -39.06 -24.82 -9.12
N LEU A 173 -37.94 -24.26 -8.64
CA LEU A 173 -37.10 -23.43 -9.50
C LEU A 173 -36.51 -24.27 -10.66
N LYS A 174 -36.26 -25.56 -10.43
CA LYS A 174 -35.90 -26.49 -11.49
C LYS A 174 -37.04 -26.69 -12.49
N ILE A 175 -38.31 -26.84 -12.02
CA ILE A 175 -39.45 -26.95 -12.91
C ILE A 175 -39.60 -25.68 -13.76
N ILE A 176 -39.49 -24.51 -13.17
CA ILE A 176 -39.53 -23.22 -13.90
C ILE A 176 -38.41 -23.16 -14.95
N TYR A 177 -37.20 -23.59 -14.60
CA TYR A 177 -36.10 -23.67 -15.54
C TYR A 177 -36.37 -24.67 -16.69
N ASP A 178 -36.91 -25.82 -16.36
CA ASP A 178 -37.25 -26.85 -17.36
C ASP A 178 -38.34 -26.33 -18.33
N ILE A 179 -39.26 -25.48 -17.87
CA ILE A 179 -40.26 -24.79 -18.71
C ILE A 179 -39.61 -23.81 -19.69
N ASP A 180 -38.50 -23.17 -19.32
CA ASP A 180 -37.76 -22.21 -20.18
C ASP A 180 -36.90 -22.91 -21.25
N LEU A 181 -36.74 -24.23 -21.21
CA LEU A 181 -35.96 -24.93 -22.20
C LEU A 181 -36.59 -24.79 -23.64
N SER A 182 -35.79 -24.41 -24.60
CA SER A 182 -36.26 -24.14 -25.96
C SER A 182 -36.60 -25.42 -26.77
N ALA A 183 -35.89 -26.52 -26.51
CA ALA A 183 -36.07 -27.83 -27.14
C ALA A 183 -35.92 -28.94 -26.08
N PRO A 184 -36.90 -29.09 -25.19
CA PRO A 184 -36.78 -30.05 -24.10
C PRO A 184 -37.03 -31.47 -24.59
N LYS A 185 -36.24 -32.43 -24.06
CA LYS A 185 -36.42 -33.85 -24.21
C LYS A 185 -36.70 -34.48 -22.84
N ILE A 186 -37.74 -35.28 -22.78
CA ILE A 186 -38.08 -35.97 -21.53
C ILE A 186 -37.40 -37.33 -21.43
N ILE A 187 -36.67 -37.56 -20.39
CA ILE A 187 -35.96 -38.81 -20.12
C ILE A 187 -36.21 -39.34 -18.69
N LYS A 188 -35.85 -40.61 -18.51
CA LYS A 188 -35.87 -41.22 -17.17
C LYS A 188 -34.45 -41.26 -16.60
N GLU A 189 -34.17 -40.50 -15.58
CA GLU A 189 -32.91 -40.47 -14.85
C GLU A 189 -33.15 -40.86 -13.37
N LYS A 190 -32.32 -41.78 -12.83
CA LYS A 190 -32.36 -42.15 -11.41
C LYS A 190 -33.79 -42.35 -10.86
N ASN A 191 -34.65 -43.05 -11.60
CA ASN A 191 -36.06 -43.30 -11.27
C ASN A 191 -37.02 -42.09 -11.28
N LYS A 192 -36.57 -40.92 -11.75
CA LYS A 192 -37.43 -39.77 -12.02
C LYS A 192 -37.51 -39.49 -13.52
N ILE A 193 -38.67 -38.99 -13.94
CA ILE A 193 -38.85 -38.52 -15.33
C ILE A 193 -38.65 -37.01 -15.32
N CYS A 194 -37.69 -36.54 -16.10
CA CYS A 194 -37.31 -35.13 -16.12
C CYS A 194 -37.03 -34.61 -17.53
N TRP A 195 -37.10 -33.30 -17.66
CA TRP A 195 -36.73 -32.59 -18.88
C TRP A 195 -35.21 -32.38 -18.92
N ILE A 196 -34.63 -32.55 -20.11
CA ILE A 196 -33.26 -32.14 -20.42
C ILE A 196 -33.24 -31.32 -21.69
N GLN A 197 -32.25 -30.44 -21.79
CA GLN A 197 -32.01 -29.68 -23.02
C GLN A 197 -31.44 -30.61 -24.07
N ASP A 198 -32.11 -30.74 -25.21
CA ASP A 198 -31.57 -31.41 -26.40
C ASP A 198 -30.79 -30.37 -27.22
N GLY A 199 -29.49 -30.51 -27.41
CA GLY A 199 -28.51 -29.53 -27.95
C GLY A 199 -28.85 -28.75 -29.23
N GLY A 200 -30.11 -28.52 -29.52
CA GLY A 200 -30.60 -27.70 -30.62
C GLY A 200 -30.77 -26.23 -30.20
N VAL A 201 -30.11 -25.33 -30.91
CA VAL A 201 -30.31 -23.87 -30.75
C VAL A 201 -31.64 -23.50 -31.42
N SER A 202 -32.71 -23.27 -30.67
CA SER A 202 -33.88 -22.59 -31.21
C SER A 202 -33.79 -21.09 -30.90
N ASN A 203 -33.67 -20.27 -31.92
CA ASN A 203 -33.81 -18.81 -31.87
C ASN A 203 -35.29 -18.43 -31.70
N ARG A 204 -35.89 -18.68 -30.55
CA ARG A 204 -37.24 -18.19 -30.24
C ARG A 204 -37.16 -17.19 -29.09
N ASP A 205 -37.61 -15.98 -29.35
CA ASP A 205 -37.90 -14.93 -28.36
C ASP A 205 -39.09 -15.35 -27.47
N GLU A 206 -38.95 -16.46 -26.73
CA GLU A 206 -39.96 -16.88 -25.76
C GLU A 206 -39.66 -16.23 -24.41
N THR A 207 -40.72 -15.74 -23.74
CA THR A 207 -40.67 -15.16 -22.41
C THR A 207 -39.96 -16.12 -21.45
N GLN A 208 -38.83 -15.72 -20.90
CA GLN A 208 -38.10 -16.54 -19.94
C GLN A 208 -38.79 -16.41 -18.57
N TYR A 209 -39.55 -17.42 -18.16
CA TYR A 209 -40.32 -17.43 -16.91
C TYR A 209 -39.44 -17.24 -15.65
N GLN A 210 -38.19 -17.75 -15.69
CA GLN A 210 -37.22 -17.54 -14.64
C GLN A 210 -36.80 -16.08 -14.53
N ASP A 211 -36.59 -15.38 -15.65
CA ASP A 211 -36.26 -13.96 -15.65
C ASP A 211 -37.43 -13.10 -15.16
N VAL A 212 -38.66 -13.44 -15.56
CA VAL A 212 -39.91 -12.78 -15.07
C VAL A 212 -40.04 -12.94 -13.54
N TRP A 213 -39.80 -14.16 -13.02
CA TRP A 213 -39.82 -14.39 -11.57
C TRP A 213 -38.75 -13.58 -10.89
N PHE A 214 -37.50 -13.60 -11.38
CA PHE A 214 -36.39 -12.90 -10.77
C PHE A 214 -36.60 -11.38 -10.76
N ASP A 215 -36.88 -10.78 -11.94
CA ASP A 215 -36.93 -9.31 -12.08
C ASP A 215 -38.17 -8.68 -11.44
N LYS A 216 -39.35 -9.33 -11.56
CA LYS A 216 -40.62 -8.74 -11.06
C LYS A 216 -40.95 -9.10 -9.61
N TYR A 217 -40.51 -10.27 -9.15
CA TYR A 217 -40.93 -10.77 -7.83
C TYR A 217 -39.79 -10.93 -6.85
N PHE A 218 -38.73 -11.66 -7.24
CA PHE A 218 -37.66 -12.02 -6.32
C PHE A 218 -36.75 -10.83 -5.98
N GLN A 219 -36.36 -10.02 -6.96
CA GLN A 219 -35.51 -8.87 -6.75
C GLN A 219 -36.11 -7.85 -5.81
N SER A 220 -37.39 -7.55 -5.98
CA SER A 220 -38.13 -6.62 -5.10
C SER A 220 -38.19 -7.09 -3.66
N GLU A 221 -38.54 -8.38 -3.43
CA GLU A 221 -38.58 -8.98 -2.10
C GLU A 221 -37.20 -9.08 -1.46
N THR A 222 -36.15 -9.38 -2.25
CA THR A 222 -34.78 -9.41 -1.76
C THR A 222 -34.30 -8.02 -1.34
N ASN A 223 -34.58 -6.99 -2.11
CA ASN A 223 -34.31 -5.59 -1.74
C ASN A 223 -34.96 -5.23 -0.40
N LYS A 224 -36.24 -5.54 -0.26
CA LYS A 224 -37.01 -5.26 0.97
C LYS A 224 -36.41 -6.03 2.16
N PHE A 225 -36.18 -7.31 2.01
CA PHE A 225 -35.65 -8.15 3.08
C PHE A 225 -34.27 -7.69 3.54
N ALA A 226 -33.34 -7.40 2.59
CA ALA A 226 -32.00 -6.92 2.90
C ALA A 226 -32.03 -5.57 3.64
N LYS A 227 -32.90 -4.66 3.20
CA LYS A 227 -33.07 -3.35 3.84
C LYS A 227 -33.66 -3.47 5.25
N ASP A 228 -34.74 -4.25 5.41
CA ASP A 228 -35.41 -4.44 6.71
C ASP A 228 -34.46 -5.10 7.71
N LYS A 229 -33.69 -6.12 7.28
CA LYS A 229 -32.69 -6.78 8.10
C LYS A 229 -31.59 -5.82 8.51
N ALA A 230 -31.04 -5.06 7.56
CA ALA A 230 -29.96 -4.11 7.82
C ALA A 230 -30.39 -3.05 8.85
N ASN A 231 -31.60 -2.49 8.68
CA ASN A 231 -32.16 -1.50 9.61
C ASN A 231 -32.43 -2.09 11.01
N ALA A 232 -32.96 -3.30 11.09
CA ALA A 232 -33.20 -3.95 12.36
C ALA A 232 -31.90 -4.23 13.11
N ASP A 233 -30.90 -4.76 12.41
CA ASP A 233 -29.61 -5.14 13.01
C ASP A 233 -28.81 -3.91 13.45
N ILE A 234 -28.81 -2.81 12.68
CA ILE A 234 -28.01 -1.61 13.01
C ILE A 234 -28.51 -0.89 14.27
N HIS A 235 -29.81 -0.92 14.54
CA HIS A 235 -30.38 -0.29 15.73
C HIS A 235 -30.26 -1.15 16.99
N ASN A 236 -30.13 -2.46 16.87
CA ASN A 236 -30.17 -3.39 17.99
C ASN A 236 -28.80 -3.97 18.36
N MET A 237 -27.76 -3.78 17.54
CA MET A 237 -26.45 -4.39 17.72
C MET A 237 -25.34 -3.35 17.79
N SER A 238 -24.26 -3.69 18.48
CA SER A 238 -23.01 -2.92 18.39
C SER A 238 -22.36 -3.11 17.02
N ALA A 239 -21.46 -2.20 16.62
CA ALA A 239 -20.78 -2.30 15.32
C ALA A 239 -20.06 -3.65 15.09
N PRO A 240 -19.30 -4.21 16.05
CA PRO A 240 -18.68 -5.55 15.87
C PRO A 240 -19.71 -6.68 15.72
N GLU A 241 -20.79 -6.66 16.50
CA GLU A 241 -21.84 -7.67 16.42
C GLU A 241 -22.58 -7.61 15.08
N TYR A 242 -22.87 -6.41 14.59
CA TYR A 242 -23.45 -6.18 13.26
C TYR A 242 -22.54 -6.80 12.17
N ILE A 243 -21.25 -6.49 12.19
CA ILE A 243 -20.31 -7.00 11.19
C ILE A 243 -20.27 -8.53 11.17
N ILE A 244 -20.23 -9.16 12.35
CA ILE A 244 -20.23 -10.63 12.46
C ILE A 244 -21.56 -11.21 11.97
N SER A 245 -22.69 -10.59 12.32
CA SER A 245 -24.02 -11.01 11.86
C SER A 245 -24.14 -10.96 10.34
N GLN A 246 -23.66 -9.85 9.72
CA GLN A 246 -23.75 -9.72 8.26
C GLN A 246 -22.82 -10.68 7.52
N LEU A 247 -21.60 -10.93 8.01
CA LEU A 247 -20.70 -11.93 7.42
C LEU A 247 -21.36 -13.31 7.45
N LYS A 248 -21.90 -13.72 8.60
CA LYS A 248 -22.61 -15.00 8.74
C LYS A 248 -23.82 -15.10 7.80
N TYR A 249 -24.59 -14.04 7.69
CA TYR A 249 -25.75 -13.99 6.78
C TYR A 249 -25.32 -14.15 5.31
N LEU A 250 -24.24 -13.49 4.91
CA LEU A 250 -23.73 -13.56 3.53
C LEU A 250 -23.18 -14.96 3.20
N ASP A 251 -22.50 -15.62 4.14
CA ASP A 251 -22.06 -17.02 3.99
C ASP A 251 -23.26 -17.97 3.80
N GLU A 252 -24.33 -17.79 4.60
CA GLU A 252 -25.55 -18.57 4.46
C GLU A 252 -26.29 -18.27 3.14
N GLU A 253 -26.28 -17.01 2.68
CA GLU A 253 -26.89 -16.63 1.41
C GLU A 253 -26.11 -17.22 0.21
N GLU A 254 -24.79 -17.31 0.32
CA GLU A 254 -23.97 -18.01 -0.68
C GLU A 254 -24.32 -19.50 -0.78
N ILE A 255 -24.55 -20.15 0.36
CA ILE A 255 -25.03 -21.55 0.39
C ILE A 255 -26.38 -21.67 -0.32
N ARG A 256 -27.35 -20.78 -0.02
CA ARG A 256 -28.70 -20.74 -0.65
C ARG A 256 -28.57 -20.55 -2.16
N GLN A 257 -27.72 -19.60 -2.60
CA GLN A 257 -27.50 -19.36 -4.02
C GLN A 257 -26.90 -20.57 -4.74
N ASN A 258 -26.01 -21.30 -4.08
CA ASN A 258 -25.39 -22.50 -4.65
C ASN A 258 -26.38 -23.67 -4.75
N GLU A 259 -27.35 -23.77 -3.82
CA GLU A 259 -28.30 -24.88 -3.76
C GLU A 259 -29.43 -24.77 -4.79
N TYR A 260 -30.01 -23.56 -4.96
CA TYR A 260 -31.24 -23.45 -5.74
C TYR A 260 -31.36 -22.24 -6.67
N ILE A 261 -30.43 -21.27 -6.62
CA ILE A 261 -30.45 -20.12 -7.52
C ILE A 261 -29.63 -20.36 -8.79
N ASN A 262 -30.16 -19.95 -9.95
CA ASN A 262 -29.40 -20.02 -11.20
C ASN A 262 -28.17 -19.11 -11.13
N PRO A 263 -26.97 -19.59 -11.52
CA PRO A 263 -25.71 -18.82 -11.49
C PRO A 263 -25.77 -17.44 -12.13
N LYS A 264 -26.59 -17.25 -13.17
CA LYS A 264 -26.74 -15.96 -13.87
C LYS A 264 -27.26 -14.82 -12.98
N TYR A 265 -27.96 -15.14 -11.89
CA TYR A 265 -28.53 -14.14 -10.98
C TYR A 265 -27.67 -13.82 -9.75
N LYS A 266 -26.64 -14.62 -9.47
CA LYS A 266 -25.82 -14.48 -8.26
C LYS A 266 -25.21 -13.09 -8.11
N SER A 267 -24.67 -12.54 -9.21
CA SER A 267 -24.05 -11.20 -9.19
C SER A 267 -25.08 -10.11 -8.79
N LYS A 268 -26.31 -10.17 -9.32
CA LYS A 268 -27.37 -9.21 -9.00
C LYS A 268 -27.81 -9.32 -7.52
N ILE A 269 -27.93 -10.55 -7.01
CA ILE A 269 -28.29 -10.79 -5.59
C ILE A 269 -27.21 -10.26 -4.66
N ASN A 270 -25.95 -10.54 -4.97
CA ASN A 270 -24.82 -10.07 -4.18
C ASN A 270 -24.72 -8.54 -4.19
N GLU A 271 -24.93 -7.89 -5.34
CA GLU A 271 -24.98 -6.43 -5.45
C GLU A 271 -26.07 -5.82 -4.55
N ILE A 272 -27.27 -6.41 -4.53
CA ILE A 272 -28.36 -5.98 -3.65
C ILE A 272 -27.94 -6.11 -2.18
N ASN A 273 -27.46 -7.27 -1.78
CA ASN A 273 -27.04 -7.52 -0.40
C ASN A 273 -25.92 -6.59 0.03
N TYR A 274 -24.88 -6.44 -0.78
CA TYR A 274 -23.74 -5.58 -0.47
C TYR A 274 -24.13 -4.11 -0.37
N ARG A 275 -25.04 -3.65 -1.24
CA ARG A 275 -25.53 -2.29 -1.18
C ARG A 275 -26.26 -1.98 0.13
N PHE A 276 -27.25 -2.80 0.52
CA PHE A 276 -28.07 -2.53 1.70
C PHE A 276 -27.37 -2.89 3.00
N LEU A 277 -26.66 -4.04 3.06
CA LEU A 277 -26.02 -4.51 4.29
C LEU A 277 -24.72 -3.77 4.60
N ILE A 278 -24.04 -3.26 3.56
CA ILE A 278 -22.71 -2.63 3.72
C ILE A 278 -22.77 -1.16 3.30
N GLY A 279 -23.13 -0.89 2.04
CA GLY A 279 -22.99 0.43 1.43
C GLY A 279 -23.76 1.54 2.13
N GLU A 280 -25.04 1.34 2.37
CA GLU A 280 -25.92 2.34 3.00
C GLU A 280 -25.59 2.55 4.48
N ASN A 281 -25.09 1.51 5.17
CA ASN A 281 -24.85 1.52 6.61
C ASN A 281 -23.38 1.81 7.01
N ALA A 282 -22.44 1.80 6.06
CA ALA A 282 -21.01 1.96 6.35
C ALA A 282 -20.67 3.22 7.15
N GLN A 283 -21.33 4.36 6.82
CA GLN A 283 -21.12 5.63 7.51
C GLN A 283 -21.67 5.63 8.94
N GLU A 284 -22.81 5.01 9.14
CA GLU A 284 -23.46 4.90 10.44
C GLU A 284 -22.67 3.98 11.38
N LEU A 285 -22.23 2.81 10.89
CA LEU A 285 -21.35 1.90 11.60
C LEU A 285 -20.05 2.58 12.05
N SER A 286 -19.49 3.47 11.24
CA SER A 286 -18.30 4.22 11.61
C SER A 286 -18.56 5.23 12.73
N LYS A 287 -19.76 5.80 12.83
CA LYS A 287 -20.12 6.83 13.82
C LYS A 287 -20.59 6.26 15.16
N MET A 288 -20.87 4.96 15.24
CA MET A 288 -21.27 4.32 16.49
C MET A 288 -20.18 4.45 17.57
N ASP A 289 -20.54 4.44 18.83
CA ASP A 289 -19.61 4.48 19.97
C ASP A 289 -18.60 3.32 19.95
N THR A 290 -19.02 2.16 19.41
CA THR A 290 -18.18 0.97 19.20
C THR A 290 -17.65 0.87 17.78
N GLY A 291 -17.77 1.95 16.99
CA GLY A 291 -17.46 1.98 15.57
C GLY A 291 -15.97 1.93 15.25
N ILE A 292 -15.64 2.14 13.97
CA ILE A 292 -14.27 1.99 13.44
C ILE A 292 -13.23 2.82 14.22
N PRO A 293 -13.47 4.11 14.58
CA PRO A 293 -12.51 4.88 15.36
C PRO A 293 -12.24 4.29 16.75
N TYR A 294 -13.26 3.73 17.40
CA TYR A 294 -13.11 3.05 18.68
C TYR A 294 -12.25 1.78 18.55
N MET A 295 -12.48 0.97 17.51
CA MET A 295 -11.69 -0.23 17.24
C MET A 295 -10.21 0.08 17.05
N PHE A 296 -9.86 1.18 16.36
CA PHE A 296 -8.49 1.65 16.23
C PHE A 296 -7.89 2.07 17.58
N ASN A 297 -8.60 2.89 18.35
CA ASN A 297 -8.09 3.41 19.62
C ASN A 297 -7.89 2.31 20.68
N THR A 298 -8.72 1.27 20.66
CA THR A 298 -8.66 0.13 21.59
C THR A 298 -7.86 -1.07 21.04
N LYS A 299 -7.27 -0.94 19.84
CA LYS A 299 -6.44 -1.97 19.19
C LYS A 299 -7.15 -3.31 18.99
N ARG A 300 -8.44 -3.28 18.62
CA ARG A 300 -9.25 -4.48 18.34
C ARG A 300 -9.00 -5.01 16.92
N ASN A 301 -7.82 -5.57 16.71
CA ASN A 301 -7.36 -5.99 15.37
C ASN A 301 -8.25 -7.04 14.72
N GLU A 302 -8.78 -8.01 15.47
CA GLU A 302 -9.69 -9.03 14.93
C GLU A 302 -11.00 -8.44 14.41
N GLU A 303 -11.55 -7.45 15.12
CA GLU A 303 -12.77 -6.76 14.69
C GLU A 303 -12.50 -5.89 13.44
N LEU A 304 -11.36 -5.20 13.39
CA LEU A 304 -10.92 -4.45 12.21
C LEU A 304 -10.74 -5.36 10.99
N LYS A 305 -10.17 -6.55 11.18
CA LYS A 305 -10.01 -7.54 10.12
C LYS A 305 -11.36 -8.00 9.56
N LYS A 306 -12.33 -8.34 10.43
CA LYS A 306 -13.69 -8.69 10.02
C LYS A 306 -14.41 -7.54 9.32
N THR A 307 -14.21 -6.31 9.82
CA THR A 307 -14.74 -5.09 9.17
C THR A 307 -14.20 -4.94 7.76
N PHE A 308 -12.90 -5.15 7.58
CA PHE A 308 -12.28 -5.11 6.26
C PHE A 308 -12.80 -6.22 5.34
N GLN A 309 -12.94 -7.46 5.85
CA GLN A 309 -13.49 -8.57 5.08
C GLN A 309 -14.90 -8.26 4.57
N LEU A 310 -15.77 -7.70 5.42
CA LEU A 310 -17.12 -7.29 5.03
C LEU A 310 -17.09 -6.14 4.01
N PHE A 311 -16.34 -5.08 4.27
CA PHE A 311 -16.31 -3.88 3.43
C PHE A 311 -15.59 -4.12 2.09
N LYS A 312 -14.69 -5.09 2.01
CA LYS A 312 -14.03 -5.51 0.76
C LYS A 312 -15.03 -6.00 -0.29
N LEU A 313 -16.17 -6.55 0.12
CA LEU A 313 -17.25 -6.99 -0.76
C LEU A 313 -17.93 -5.82 -1.49
N TYR A 314 -17.90 -4.61 -0.90
CA TYR A 314 -18.41 -3.38 -1.50
C TYR A 314 -17.32 -2.29 -1.48
N PRO A 315 -16.47 -2.20 -2.52
CA PRO A 315 -15.23 -1.41 -2.51
C PRO A 315 -15.39 0.07 -2.13
N GLN A 316 -16.55 0.67 -2.41
CA GLN A 316 -16.83 2.07 -2.06
C GLN A 316 -16.85 2.29 -0.54
N SER A 317 -17.21 1.29 0.26
CA SER A 317 -17.23 1.38 1.73
C SER A 317 -15.85 1.32 2.37
N LEU A 318 -14.82 0.82 1.67
CA LEU A 318 -13.43 0.84 2.16
C LEU A 318 -12.94 2.26 2.46
N GLU A 319 -13.49 3.25 1.76
CA GLU A 319 -13.16 4.65 2.00
C GLU A 319 -13.50 5.08 3.43
N VAL A 320 -14.54 4.53 4.03
CA VAL A 320 -14.95 4.82 5.41
C VAL A 320 -13.88 4.38 6.40
N ILE A 321 -13.32 3.18 6.25
CA ILE A 321 -12.22 2.69 7.11
C ILE A 321 -10.98 3.54 6.91
N THR A 322 -10.61 3.83 5.65
CA THR A 322 -9.40 4.62 5.37
C THR A 322 -9.51 6.06 5.87
N ASN A 323 -10.70 6.64 5.87
CA ASN A 323 -10.95 7.98 6.42
C ASN A 323 -10.87 8.03 7.95
N ALA A 324 -11.12 6.92 8.64
CA ALA A 324 -10.87 6.80 10.09
C ALA A 324 -9.40 6.47 10.40
N PHE A 325 -8.74 5.71 9.55
CA PHE A 325 -7.35 5.28 9.72
C PHE A 325 -6.34 6.43 9.64
N GLN A 326 -6.51 7.34 8.67
CA GLN A 326 -5.59 8.47 8.48
C GLN A 326 -5.53 9.42 9.69
N PRO A 327 -6.66 9.91 10.28
CA PRO A 327 -6.64 10.72 11.50
C PRO A 327 -6.06 9.99 12.71
N TYR A 328 -6.31 8.68 12.84
CA TYR A 328 -5.74 7.86 13.90
C TYR A 328 -4.21 7.89 13.90
N ILE A 329 -3.60 7.62 12.74
CA ILE A 329 -2.14 7.69 12.60
C ILE A 329 -1.61 9.08 12.91
N LYS A 330 -2.27 10.13 12.37
CA LYS A 330 -1.88 11.52 12.60
C LYS A 330 -1.90 11.85 14.09
N LYS A 331 -2.97 11.50 14.81
CA LYS A 331 -3.11 11.72 16.26
C LYS A 331 -1.98 11.04 17.03
N ARG A 332 -1.70 9.75 16.75
CA ARG A 332 -0.61 9.00 17.38
C ARG A 332 0.77 9.65 17.14
N GLY A 333 1.02 10.12 15.91
CA GLY A 333 2.25 10.84 15.58
C GLY A 333 2.38 12.19 16.28
N GLU A 334 1.28 12.93 16.41
CA GLU A 334 1.25 14.21 17.14
C GLU A 334 1.42 14.04 18.64
N GLU A 335 0.92 12.96 19.24
CA GLU A 335 1.14 12.59 20.66
C GLU A 335 2.63 12.40 20.93
N ILE A 336 3.35 11.65 20.08
CA ILE A 336 4.81 11.47 20.21
C ILE A 336 5.54 12.81 20.08
N HIS A 337 5.14 13.67 19.14
CA HIS A 337 5.74 14.98 18.92
C HIS A 337 5.52 15.93 20.11
N SER A 338 4.35 15.87 20.73
CA SER A 338 3.96 16.76 21.84
C SER A 338 4.66 16.43 23.15
N ASN A 339 5.20 15.23 23.30
CA ASN A 339 5.97 14.83 24.46
C ASN A 339 7.35 15.50 24.46
N LYS A 340 7.51 16.57 25.26
CA LYS A 340 8.74 17.38 25.32
C LYS A 340 9.99 16.62 25.77
N GLU A 341 9.83 15.56 26.56
CA GLU A 341 10.97 14.73 26.99
C GLU A 341 11.50 13.83 25.89
N ILE A 342 10.60 13.35 25.02
CA ILE A 342 10.95 12.48 23.91
C ILE A 342 11.39 13.31 22.71
N SER A 343 10.67 14.35 22.35
CA SER A 343 10.87 15.12 21.11
C SER A 343 12.19 15.88 21.04
N LYS A 344 12.82 16.19 22.19
CA LYS A 344 14.12 16.88 22.23
C LYS A 344 15.31 15.95 21.98
N ASP A 345 15.21 14.67 22.30
CA ASP A 345 16.30 13.71 22.14
C ASP A 345 16.09 12.84 20.89
N PRO A 346 16.92 12.98 19.83
CA PRO A 346 16.83 12.15 18.63
C PRO A 346 16.87 10.65 18.91
N LYS A 347 17.59 10.24 19.96
CA LYS A 347 17.78 8.84 20.35
C LYS A 347 16.54 8.19 20.91
N LYS A 348 15.59 8.98 21.42
CA LYS A 348 14.29 8.53 21.91
C LYS A 348 13.20 8.77 20.87
N PHE A 349 13.24 9.93 20.25
CA PHE A 349 12.19 10.39 19.32
C PHE A 349 12.07 9.54 18.06
N ILE A 350 13.18 9.30 17.38
CA ILE A 350 13.16 8.55 16.12
C ILE A 350 12.80 7.07 16.32
N PRO A 351 13.31 6.34 17.33
CA PRO A 351 12.85 4.99 17.61
C PRO A 351 11.35 4.88 17.89
N GLU A 352 10.74 5.84 18.60
CA GLU A 352 9.29 5.86 18.80
C GLU A 352 8.51 6.02 17.48
N LEU A 353 9.00 6.86 16.57
CA LEU A 353 8.41 7.00 15.22
C LEU A 353 8.59 5.73 14.38
N ILE A 354 9.74 5.06 14.50
CA ILE A 354 9.98 3.76 13.85
C ILE A 354 9.01 2.71 14.39
N ASN A 355 8.82 2.65 15.71
CA ASN A 355 7.89 1.72 16.34
C ASN A 355 6.45 1.98 15.88
N LEU A 356 6.02 3.26 15.87
CA LEU A 356 4.71 3.62 15.32
C LEU A 356 4.55 3.18 13.87
N LYS A 357 5.58 3.41 13.04
CA LYS A 357 5.52 3.00 11.64
C LYS A 357 5.41 1.49 11.49
N ARG A 358 6.22 0.72 12.22
CA ARG A 358 6.15 -0.74 12.23
C ARG A 358 4.79 -1.25 12.73
N GLU A 359 4.23 -0.64 13.79
CA GLU A 359 2.88 -0.96 14.29
C GLU A 359 1.84 -0.78 13.18
N MET A 360 1.90 0.32 12.44
CA MET A 360 0.97 0.59 11.34
C MET A 360 1.22 -0.31 10.12
N ASP A 361 2.47 -0.65 9.82
CA ASP A 361 2.81 -1.59 8.76
C ASP A 361 2.26 -2.99 9.07
N ASN A 362 2.41 -3.47 10.31
CA ASN A 362 1.85 -4.74 10.76
C ASN A 362 0.32 -4.73 10.73
N LEU A 363 -0.31 -3.66 11.19
CA LEU A 363 -1.76 -3.52 11.17
C LEU A 363 -2.31 -3.56 9.74
N VAL A 364 -1.64 -2.93 8.79
CA VAL A 364 -2.04 -2.99 7.37
C VAL A 364 -1.84 -4.39 6.79
N ALA A 365 -0.78 -5.10 7.20
CA ALA A 365 -0.54 -6.47 6.73
C ALA A 365 -1.56 -7.46 7.30
N GLU A 366 -1.79 -7.43 8.62
CA GLU A 366 -2.61 -8.41 9.33
C GLU A 366 -4.12 -8.17 9.16
N CYS A 367 -4.56 -6.89 9.23
CA CYS A 367 -5.98 -6.55 9.21
C CYS A 367 -6.50 -6.19 7.82
N PHE A 368 -5.65 -5.62 6.95
CA PHE A 368 -6.09 -5.07 5.65
C PHE A 368 -5.38 -5.71 4.45
N GLU A 369 -4.77 -6.89 4.62
CA GLU A 369 -4.15 -7.71 3.55
C GLU A 369 -3.21 -6.89 2.63
N ASN A 370 -2.49 -5.91 3.16
CA ASN A 370 -1.66 -4.97 2.40
C ASN A 370 -2.39 -4.23 1.27
N HIS A 371 -3.69 -3.97 1.42
CA HIS A 371 -4.48 -3.31 0.39
C HIS A 371 -3.91 -1.94 0.01
N PRO A 372 -3.77 -1.60 -1.31
CA PRO A 372 -3.07 -0.39 -1.78
C PRO A 372 -3.61 0.92 -1.21
N GLN A 373 -4.93 1.07 -1.03
CA GLN A 373 -5.55 2.26 -0.47
C GLN A 373 -5.08 2.54 0.97
N PHE A 374 -4.90 1.50 1.79
CA PHE A 374 -4.42 1.63 3.17
C PHE A 374 -2.93 1.98 3.22
N GLN A 375 -2.12 1.41 2.32
CA GLN A 375 -0.70 1.78 2.17
C GLN A 375 -0.56 3.27 1.80
N ASP A 376 -1.33 3.74 0.82
CA ASP A 376 -1.32 5.13 0.37
C ASP A 376 -1.78 6.08 1.49
N LYS A 377 -2.90 5.79 2.16
CA LYS A 377 -3.41 6.61 3.28
C LYS A 377 -2.44 6.63 4.47
N LYS A 378 -1.79 5.51 4.79
CA LYS A 378 -0.73 5.44 5.80
C LYS A 378 0.42 6.37 5.44
N ASN A 379 0.96 6.26 4.22
CA ASN A 379 2.07 7.10 3.77
C ASN A 379 1.70 8.59 3.78
N LYS A 380 0.50 8.94 3.32
CA LYS A 380 -0.04 10.30 3.40
C LYS A 380 -0.19 10.80 4.84
N ALA A 381 -0.63 9.94 5.76
CA ALA A 381 -0.75 10.30 7.17
C ALA A 381 0.61 10.64 7.77
N PHE A 382 1.63 9.78 7.54
CA PHE A 382 3.00 10.04 7.98
C PHE A 382 3.55 11.33 7.37
N SER A 383 3.41 11.55 6.06
CA SER A 383 3.85 12.78 5.41
C SER A 383 3.14 14.03 5.95
N ASN A 384 1.90 13.92 6.37
CA ASN A 384 1.13 15.04 6.90
C ASN A 384 1.62 15.51 8.28
N PHE A 385 1.89 14.61 9.23
CA PHE A 385 2.38 15.03 10.53
C PHE A 385 3.91 15.25 10.55
N MET A 386 4.66 14.59 9.67
CA MET A 386 6.11 14.78 9.53
C MET A 386 6.49 15.98 8.62
N ASN A 387 5.58 16.94 8.43
CA ASN A 387 5.78 18.06 7.52
C ASN A 387 6.70 19.18 8.07
N LYS A 388 7.06 19.14 9.35
CA LYS A 388 7.95 20.14 9.97
C LYS A 388 9.42 19.80 9.73
N GLU A 389 10.25 20.81 9.55
CA GLU A 389 11.71 20.68 9.32
C GLU A 389 12.45 19.93 10.44
N ILE A 390 11.91 20.01 11.66
CA ILE A 390 12.50 19.33 12.82
C ILE A 390 12.65 17.82 12.61
N TYR A 391 11.72 17.18 11.89
CA TYR A 391 11.81 15.74 11.63
C TYR A 391 13.02 15.39 10.75
N SER A 392 13.31 16.21 9.73
CA SER A 392 14.47 16.04 8.86
C SER A 392 15.78 16.19 9.64
N LYS A 393 15.86 17.21 10.52
CA LYS A 393 17.04 17.42 11.40
C LYS A 393 17.19 16.29 12.41
N GLN A 394 16.12 15.86 13.07
CA GLN A 394 16.17 14.79 14.07
C GLN A 394 16.51 13.43 13.45
N LEU A 395 15.97 13.12 12.28
CA LEU A 395 16.30 11.89 11.56
C LEU A 395 17.77 11.86 11.15
N SER A 396 18.31 13.00 10.66
CA SER A 396 19.75 13.13 10.34
C SER A 396 20.63 13.01 11.59
N ASN A 397 20.21 13.57 12.76
CA ASN A 397 20.91 13.43 14.03
C ASN A 397 20.92 11.97 14.52
N TYR A 398 19.81 11.28 14.42
CA TYR A 398 19.72 9.87 14.79
C TYR A 398 20.59 8.98 13.88
N THR A 399 20.57 9.24 12.57
CA THR A 399 21.42 8.54 11.62
C THR A 399 22.90 8.74 11.96
N ASP A 400 23.32 9.97 12.25
CA ASP A 400 24.68 10.28 12.66
C ASP A 400 25.07 9.53 13.97
N PHE A 401 24.18 9.52 14.96
CA PHE A 401 24.40 8.74 16.16
C PHE A 401 24.59 7.24 15.88
N CYS A 402 23.74 6.65 15.03
CA CYS A 402 23.84 5.24 14.64
C CYS A 402 25.19 4.95 13.98
N MET A 403 25.63 5.81 13.04
CA MET A 403 26.87 5.65 12.30
C MET A 403 28.13 5.83 13.18
N ARG A 404 28.07 6.61 14.25
CA ARG A 404 29.19 6.79 15.19
C ARG A 404 29.24 5.70 16.26
N ASN A 405 28.13 5.39 16.89
CA ASN A 405 28.11 4.56 18.10
C ASN A 405 26.94 3.59 18.17
N GLY A 406 25.79 3.92 17.58
CA GLY A 406 24.53 3.18 17.77
C GLY A 406 24.55 1.77 17.19
N PHE A 407 25.43 1.50 16.25
CA PHE A 407 25.61 0.17 15.65
C PHE A 407 26.73 -0.66 16.32
N LYS A 408 27.39 -0.12 17.33
CA LYS A 408 28.45 -0.84 18.04
C LYS A 408 27.88 -2.06 18.76
N GLY A 409 28.39 -3.25 18.43
CA GLY A 409 27.94 -4.51 19.01
C GLY A 409 26.66 -5.09 18.44
N LYS A 410 26.08 -4.49 17.39
CA LYS A 410 24.92 -5.02 16.67
C LYS A 410 25.31 -5.98 15.56
N SER A 411 24.46 -6.94 15.27
CA SER A 411 24.61 -7.85 14.13
C SER A 411 24.42 -7.13 12.79
N ALA A 412 24.91 -7.70 11.70
CA ALA A 412 24.73 -7.14 10.37
C ALA A 412 23.25 -7.01 9.99
N GLU A 413 22.43 -7.96 10.41
CA GLU A 413 20.97 -7.96 10.17
C GLU A 413 20.26 -6.84 10.94
N GLU A 414 20.62 -6.62 12.21
CA GLU A 414 20.06 -5.53 13.01
C GLU A 414 20.43 -4.15 12.44
N ILE A 415 21.66 -4.01 11.93
CA ILE A 415 22.10 -2.79 11.24
C ILE A 415 21.27 -2.58 9.98
N GLU A 416 21.11 -3.62 9.16
CA GLU A 416 20.34 -3.57 7.94
C GLU A 416 18.87 -3.18 8.20
N ASN A 417 18.24 -3.80 9.19
CA ASN A 417 16.87 -3.49 9.59
C ASN A 417 16.72 -2.04 10.07
N THR A 418 17.68 -1.57 10.89
CA THR A 418 17.66 -0.17 11.36
C THR A 418 17.83 0.82 10.20
N LEU A 419 18.69 0.51 9.22
CA LEU A 419 18.85 1.33 8.02
C LEU A 419 17.57 1.35 7.18
N ASN A 420 16.91 0.21 7.02
CA ASN A 420 15.62 0.13 6.32
C ASN A 420 14.54 0.99 7.00
N ASP A 421 14.49 0.99 8.33
CA ASP A 421 13.57 1.83 9.09
C ASP A 421 13.84 3.32 8.91
N ILE A 422 15.12 3.71 8.96
CA ILE A 422 15.55 5.10 8.70
C ILE A 422 15.10 5.54 7.30
N ILE A 423 15.34 4.70 6.28
CA ILE A 423 14.87 4.97 4.91
C ILE A 423 13.34 4.99 4.83
N GLY A 424 12.66 4.11 5.57
CA GLY A 424 11.21 4.09 5.66
C GLY A 424 10.61 5.40 6.20
N LEU A 425 11.25 6.03 7.19
CA LEU A 425 10.85 7.37 7.68
C LEU A 425 11.28 8.48 6.71
N PHE A 426 12.45 8.35 6.10
CA PHE A 426 12.94 9.31 5.10
C PHE A 426 11.95 9.45 3.91
N LYS A 427 11.34 8.36 3.47
CA LYS A 427 10.28 8.38 2.44
C LYS A 427 9.11 9.30 2.79
N CYS A 428 8.79 9.41 4.07
CA CYS A 428 7.68 10.21 4.57
C CYS A 428 8.03 11.70 4.79
N LEU A 429 9.31 12.09 4.66
CA LEU A 429 9.72 13.48 4.84
C LEU A 429 9.29 14.37 3.65
N ASN A 430 8.71 15.52 3.97
CA ASN A 430 8.41 16.55 2.97
C ASN A 430 9.63 17.42 2.62
N SER A 431 10.58 17.55 3.54
CA SER A 431 11.81 18.33 3.36
C SER A 431 13.03 17.40 3.26
N LYS A 432 13.10 16.63 2.18
CA LYS A 432 14.23 15.72 1.88
C LYS A 432 15.52 16.49 1.66
N LEU A 433 15.44 17.71 1.10
CA LEU A 433 16.60 18.58 0.88
C LEU A 433 17.30 18.94 2.19
N LEU A 434 16.56 19.29 3.24
CA LEU A 434 17.15 19.61 4.54
C LEU A 434 17.83 18.39 5.16
N PHE A 435 17.22 17.20 5.04
CA PHE A 435 17.86 15.96 5.45
C PHE A 435 19.17 15.71 4.68
N GLN A 436 19.19 15.97 3.37
CA GLN A 436 20.38 15.82 2.53
C GLN A 436 21.52 16.75 3.00
N LEU A 437 21.22 18.04 3.18
CA LEU A 437 22.23 19.04 3.62
C LEU A 437 22.81 18.67 4.98
N GLU A 438 21.95 18.36 5.94
CA GLU A 438 22.36 17.94 7.29
C GLU A 438 23.17 16.63 7.28
N SER A 439 22.75 15.65 6.48
CA SER A 439 23.44 14.37 6.38
C SER A 439 24.80 14.50 5.70
N ASN A 440 24.94 15.33 4.67
CA ASN A 440 26.22 15.64 4.04
C ASN A 440 27.19 16.26 5.03
N LYS A 441 26.74 17.28 5.79
CA LYS A 441 27.55 17.96 6.82
C LYS A 441 28.04 16.99 7.89
N LYS A 442 27.16 16.14 8.41
CA LYS A 442 27.48 15.16 9.45
C LYS A 442 28.37 14.03 8.93
N MET A 443 28.14 13.55 7.71
CA MET A 443 29.01 12.57 7.08
C MET A 443 30.40 13.11 6.85
N SER A 444 30.53 14.33 6.33
CA SER A 444 31.83 15.03 6.19
C SER A 444 32.56 15.08 7.53
N ASP A 445 31.90 15.50 8.61
CA ASP A 445 32.48 15.59 9.95
C ASP A 445 32.90 14.22 10.51
N ARG A 446 32.08 13.14 10.31
CA ARG A 446 32.46 11.78 10.72
C ARG A 446 33.67 11.24 10.01
N LEU A 447 33.74 11.44 8.70
CA LEU A 447 34.81 10.91 7.87
C LEU A 447 36.13 11.65 8.12
N ILE A 448 36.12 12.98 8.24
CA ILE A 448 37.29 13.79 8.57
C ILE A 448 37.82 13.43 9.98
N LYS A 449 36.95 13.26 10.94
CA LYS A 449 37.33 12.91 12.32
C LYS A 449 37.70 11.44 12.49
N ASN A 450 37.49 10.59 11.49
CA ASN A 450 37.66 9.13 11.57
C ASN A 450 36.86 8.49 12.71
N VAL A 451 35.60 8.95 12.91
CA VAL A 451 34.70 8.44 13.97
C VAL A 451 33.56 7.61 13.42
N SER A 452 33.50 7.36 12.13
CA SER A 452 32.56 6.43 11.52
C SER A 452 32.90 5.00 11.90
N LEU A 453 31.91 4.21 12.26
CA LEU A 453 32.08 2.82 12.72
C LEU A 453 32.62 1.91 11.61
N SER A 454 32.11 2.05 10.38
CA SER A 454 32.46 1.21 9.23
C SER A 454 32.19 1.92 7.92
N THR A 455 33.17 1.87 7.04
CA THR A 455 33.07 2.35 5.65
C THR A 455 31.99 1.59 4.87
N ASN A 456 31.82 0.29 5.13
CA ASN A 456 30.81 -0.53 4.45
C ASN A 456 29.39 -0.12 4.86
N THR A 457 29.17 0.22 6.12
CA THR A 457 27.86 0.71 6.60
C THR A 457 27.50 2.05 5.96
N GLU A 458 28.47 2.97 5.79
CA GLU A 458 28.27 4.24 5.05
C GLU A 458 27.88 3.96 3.59
N LYS A 459 28.60 3.06 2.91
CA LYS A 459 28.28 2.68 1.51
C LYS A 459 26.90 2.06 1.37
N ASN A 460 26.50 1.20 2.31
CA ASN A 460 25.17 0.60 2.32
C ASN A 460 24.07 1.67 2.48
N PHE A 461 24.25 2.58 3.42
CA PHE A 461 23.33 3.69 3.62
C PHE A 461 23.18 4.57 2.36
N ILE A 462 24.32 4.93 1.73
CA ILE A 462 24.31 5.70 0.48
C ILE A 462 23.60 4.93 -0.63
N SER A 463 23.82 3.62 -0.75
CA SER A 463 23.15 2.77 -1.74
C SER A 463 21.63 2.79 -1.57
N LYS A 464 21.14 2.68 -0.34
CA LYS A 464 19.70 2.74 -0.03
C LYS A 464 19.10 4.12 -0.35
N LEU A 465 19.79 5.20 0.02
CA LEU A 465 19.36 6.56 -0.34
C LEU A 465 19.34 6.78 -1.87
N LYS A 466 20.34 6.21 -2.58
CA LYS A 466 20.41 6.25 -4.04
C LYS A 466 19.23 5.53 -4.70
N GLN A 467 18.85 4.38 -4.19
CA GLN A 467 17.67 3.63 -4.67
C GLN A 467 16.39 4.43 -4.50
N GLU A 468 16.27 5.17 -3.40
CA GLU A 468 15.05 5.92 -3.09
C GLU A 468 14.94 7.28 -3.77
N SER A 469 16.03 8.04 -3.84
CA SER A 469 16.02 9.44 -4.30
C SER A 469 16.92 9.72 -5.50
N GLY A 470 17.52 8.69 -6.07
CA GLY A 470 18.36 8.81 -7.26
C GLY A 470 19.81 9.24 -6.99
N VAL A 471 20.62 9.20 -8.05
CA VAL A 471 22.08 9.47 -8.00
C VAL A 471 22.38 10.91 -7.59
N THR A 472 21.60 11.87 -8.10
CA THR A 472 21.82 13.31 -7.84
C THR A 472 21.70 13.66 -6.36
N PHE A 473 20.84 12.97 -5.62
CA PHE A 473 20.66 13.16 -4.19
C PHE A 473 21.92 12.76 -3.39
N VAL A 474 22.61 11.72 -3.78
CA VAL A 474 23.76 11.17 -3.05
C VAL A 474 25.12 11.51 -3.66
N ASN A 475 25.18 12.35 -4.71
CA ASN A 475 26.42 12.67 -5.42
C ASN A 475 27.55 13.11 -4.49
N LYS A 476 27.31 14.07 -3.58
CA LYS A 476 28.32 14.54 -2.64
C LYS A 476 28.81 13.43 -1.71
N MET A 477 27.89 12.59 -1.21
CA MET A 477 28.24 11.45 -0.34
C MET A 477 29.11 10.42 -1.08
N MET A 478 28.76 10.14 -2.34
CA MET A 478 29.54 9.24 -3.20
C MET A 478 30.94 9.81 -3.49
N GLU A 479 31.02 11.11 -3.78
CA GLU A 479 32.27 11.82 -4.01
C GLU A 479 33.18 11.76 -2.77
N MET A 480 32.63 12.02 -1.56
CA MET A 480 33.38 11.85 -0.30
C MET A 480 33.96 10.44 -0.13
N MET A 481 33.16 9.39 -0.46
CA MET A 481 33.65 8.00 -0.38
C MET A 481 34.75 7.71 -1.40
N ASN A 482 34.59 8.22 -2.63
CA ASN A 482 35.61 8.08 -3.68
C ASN A 482 36.91 8.81 -3.32
N ASP A 483 36.81 10.00 -2.71
CA ASP A 483 37.96 10.75 -2.25
C ASP A 483 38.76 9.96 -1.19
N LEU A 484 38.08 9.32 -0.25
CA LEU A 484 38.75 8.46 0.74
C LEU A 484 39.51 7.29 0.11
N GLU A 485 38.93 6.65 -0.92
CA GLU A 485 39.60 5.55 -1.63
C GLU A 485 40.79 6.03 -2.46
N LYS A 486 40.65 7.16 -3.15
CA LYS A 486 41.76 7.81 -3.90
C LYS A 486 42.85 8.24 -2.96
N ASN A 487 42.49 8.89 -1.84
CA ASN A 487 43.40 9.39 -0.85
C ASN A 487 44.31 8.28 -0.28
N LYS A 488 43.75 7.10 0.00
CA LYS A 488 44.55 5.95 0.46
C LYS A 488 45.63 5.57 -0.54
N LYS A 489 45.31 5.53 -1.84
CA LYS A 489 46.29 5.24 -2.91
C LYS A 489 47.34 6.34 -3.05
N GLU A 490 46.94 7.62 -2.92
CA GLU A 490 47.85 8.76 -3.00
C GLU A 490 48.84 8.79 -1.83
N ILE A 491 48.38 8.51 -0.61
CA ILE A 491 49.26 8.43 0.56
C ILE A 491 50.26 7.29 0.43
N ASP A 492 49.82 6.13 -0.04
CA ASP A 492 50.71 4.99 -0.25
C ASP A 492 51.76 5.31 -1.32
N ALA A 493 51.40 6.00 -2.41
CA ALA A 493 52.34 6.46 -3.43
C ALA A 493 53.32 7.52 -2.90
N TYR A 494 52.84 8.45 -2.06
CA TYR A 494 53.71 9.43 -1.40
C TYR A 494 54.71 8.77 -0.48
N LYS A 495 54.30 7.82 0.36
CA LYS A 495 55.18 7.05 1.26
C LYS A 495 56.27 6.26 0.50
N LEU A 496 55.94 5.72 -0.66
CA LEU A 496 56.87 5.01 -1.53
C LEU A 496 57.87 5.96 -2.19
N SER A 497 57.44 7.17 -2.58
CA SER A 497 58.32 8.17 -3.20
C SER A 497 59.28 8.84 -2.20
N ALA A 498 58.85 8.96 -0.93
CA ALA A 498 59.66 9.52 0.16
C ALA A 498 60.65 8.50 0.71
N SER A 499 61.64 8.08 -0.12
CA SER A 499 62.64 7.08 0.21
C SER A 499 63.54 7.43 1.42
N LYS A 500 63.52 8.67 1.92
CA LYS A 500 64.26 9.17 3.08
C LYS A 500 63.38 9.40 4.35
N GLY A 501 62.11 8.95 4.38
CA GLY A 501 61.20 9.27 5.45
C GLY A 501 60.65 10.71 5.36
N ALA A 502 59.64 11.02 6.16
CA ALA A 502 59.12 12.40 6.23
C ALA A 502 60.22 13.36 6.73
N PRO A 503 60.22 14.62 6.27
CA PRO A 503 61.16 15.61 6.74
C PRO A 503 61.16 15.68 8.28
N ASN A 504 62.33 15.76 8.89
CA ASN A 504 62.50 15.85 10.35
C ASN A 504 61.96 14.66 11.18
N GLY A 505 61.76 13.47 10.59
CA GLY A 505 61.32 12.26 11.30
C GLY A 505 59.87 12.29 11.75
N ILE A 506 59.03 13.25 11.29
CA ILE A 506 57.65 13.40 11.66
C ILE A 506 56.81 12.39 10.84
N LYS A 507 55.96 11.61 11.51
CA LYS A 507 54.96 10.76 10.82
C LYS A 507 53.84 11.65 10.29
N PHE A 508 53.89 11.95 9.01
CA PHE A 508 52.93 12.86 8.36
C PHE A 508 51.87 12.09 7.57
N ASN A 509 50.61 12.28 7.93
CA ASN A 509 49.45 11.73 7.22
C ASN A 509 48.58 12.86 6.68
N ILE A 510 48.08 12.72 5.47
CA ILE A 510 47.35 13.74 4.76
C ILE A 510 46.06 13.15 4.24
N GLN A 511 45.00 13.94 4.21
CA GLN A 511 43.75 13.62 3.51
C GLN A 511 43.53 14.68 2.44
N VAL A 512 43.62 14.28 1.17
CA VAL A 512 43.26 15.14 0.03
C VAL A 512 41.79 14.93 -0.30
N ILE A 513 41.03 16.00 -0.29
CA ILE A 513 39.56 15.97 -0.43
C ILE A 513 39.12 17.05 -1.43
N SER A 514 38.00 16.80 -2.15
CA SER A 514 37.45 17.75 -3.10
C SER A 514 36.66 18.87 -2.39
N GLN A 515 36.93 20.12 -2.73
CA GLN A 515 36.23 21.26 -2.11
C GLN A 515 34.70 21.26 -2.38
N SER A 516 34.27 20.66 -3.51
CA SER A 516 32.86 20.63 -3.93
C SER A 516 31.98 19.75 -3.07
N ALA A 517 32.52 18.62 -2.59
CA ALA A 517 31.75 17.58 -1.89
C ALA A 517 31.71 17.78 -0.37
N TRP A 518 32.81 18.26 0.21
CA TRP A 518 33.02 18.32 1.65
C TRP A 518 32.54 19.64 2.24
N GLU A 519 31.75 19.56 3.31
CA GLU A 519 31.25 20.73 4.03
C GLU A 519 32.24 21.13 5.13
N ILE A 520 33.24 21.95 4.74
CA ILE A 520 34.30 22.39 5.63
C ILE A 520 34.02 23.83 6.08
N ASN A 521 34.18 24.09 7.39
CA ASN A 521 34.01 25.44 7.94
C ASN A 521 35.17 26.34 7.45
N LYS A 522 34.85 27.54 6.98
CA LYS A 522 35.82 28.54 6.55
C LYS A 522 36.89 28.87 7.61
N LYS A 523 36.51 28.85 8.90
CA LYS A 523 37.43 29.04 10.03
C LYS A 523 38.58 28.01 10.05
N SER A 524 38.34 26.79 9.53
CA SER A 524 39.35 25.74 9.45
C SER A 524 40.40 25.98 8.37
N MET A 525 40.18 26.94 7.47
CA MET A 525 41.07 27.33 6.36
C MET A 525 41.88 28.60 6.70
N GLU A 526 41.77 29.15 7.92
CA GLU A 526 42.56 30.30 8.33
C GLU A 526 44.06 29.96 8.28
N LYS A 527 44.84 30.93 7.87
CA LYS A 527 46.30 30.80 7.89
C LYS A 527 46.79 30.84 9.34
N ILE A 528 47.58 29.88 9.73
CA ILE A 528 48.21 29.78 11.05
C ILE A 528 49.72 29.79 10.82
N GLU A 529 50.45 30.64 11.54
CA GLU A 529 51.89 30.68 11.46
C GLU A 529 52.48 29.42 12.11
N MET A 530 53.31 28.70 11.35
CA MET A 530 53.87 27.40 11.74
C MET A 530 55.39 27.45 11.80
N PRO A 531 56.00 26.59 12.68
CA PRO A 531 57.45 26.40 12.68
C PRO A 531 57.98 25.83 11.36
N LYS A 532 59.20 26.19 11.02
CA LYS A 532 59.86 25.75 9.76
C LYS A 532 59.92 24.24 9.54
N PHE A 533 59.96 23.44 10.62
CA PHE A 533 59.97 21.97 10.51
C PHE A 533 58.60 21.41 10.05
N MET A 534 57.51 22.11 10.30
CA MET A 534 56.17 21.71 9.85
C MET A 534 55.89 22.20 8.43
N THR A 535 56.28 23.45 8.11
CA THR A 535 56.16 23.99 6.73
C THR A 535 56.91 23.18 5.73
N ALA A 536 58.12 22.65 6.10
CA ALA A 536 58.89 21.74 5.25
C ALA A 536 58.11 20.45 4.86
N CYS A 537 57.31 19.88 5.78
CA CYS A 537 56.48 18.71 5.47
C CYS A 537 55.36 19.05 4.48
N ILE A 538 54.76 20.24 4.60
CA ILE A 538 53.72 20.73 3.70
C ILE A 538 54.28 20.94 2.30
N GLU A 539 55.41 21.66 2.19
CA GLU A 539 56.07 21.96 0.92
C GLU A 539 56.53 20.70 0.18
N ASP A 540 57.02 19.71 0.91
CA ASP A 540 57.44 18.43 0.32
C ASP A 540 56.26 17.68 -0.31
N PHE A 541 55.13 17.62 0.39
CA PHE A 541 53.92 17.02 -0.16
C PHE A 541 53.34 17.83 -1.33
N GLU A 542 53.31 19.16 -1.26
CA GLU A 542 52.86 20.02 -2.37
C GLU A 542 53.65 19.76 -3.64
N LYS A 543 54.99 19.69 -3.53
CA LYS A 543 55.86 19.37 -4.66
C LYS A 543 55.56 18.00 -5.26
N PHE A 544 55.33 16.99 -4.41
CA PHE A 544 54.95 15.64 -4.85
C PHE A 544 53.59 15.65 -5.57
N TYR A 545 52.56 16.27 -4.96
CA TYR A 545 51.19 16.25 -5.47
C TYR A 545 51.05 17.04 -6.77
N LEU A 546 51.61 18.23 -6.85
CA LEU A 546 51.52 19.11 -8.03
C LEU A 546 52.28 18.55 -9.25
N ARG A 547 53.37 17.78 -9.03
CA ARG A 547 54.01 17.04 -10.12
C ARG A 547 53.10 16.02 -10.79
N LYS A 548 52.22 15.40 -10.02
CA LYS A 548 51.31 14.35 -10.48
C LYS A 548 49.98 14.91 -11.01
N HIS A 549 49.55 16.02 -10.46
CA HIS A 549 48.26 16.63 -10.74
C HIS A 549 48.42 18.06 -11.26
N SER A 550 48.71 18.21 -12.55
CA SER A 550 48.80 19.52 -13.18
C SER A 550 47.46 20.23 -13.23
N GLY A 551 47.48 21.55 -12.91
CA GLY A 551 46.26 22.38 -12.94
C GLY A 551 45.36 22.34 -11.68
N GLN A 552 45.75 21.56 -10.67
CA GLN A 552 45.05 21.54 -9.36
C GLN A 552 45.75 22.51 -8.37
N LYS A 553 44.98 23.01 -7.40
CA LYS A 553 45.48 23.85 -6.32
C LYS A 553 45.12 23.21 -4.99
N LEU A 554 46.10 23.10 -4.08
CA LEU A 554 45.87 22.63 -2.70
C LEU A 554 45.49 23.83 -1.80
N ILE A 555 44.51 23.62 -0.94
CA ILE A 555 44.12 24.57 0.12
C ILE A 555 44.18 23.81 1.43
N TRP A 556 45.05 24.27 2.35
CA TRP A 556 45.28 23.60 3.62
C TRP A 556 44.24 23.95 4.64
N CYS A 557 43.64 22.94 5.26
CA CYS A 557 42.63 23.08 6.34
C CYS A 557 43.32 22.84 7.70
N LEU A 558 44.18 23.77 8.08
CA LEU A 558 45.08 23.61 9.25
C LEU A 558 44.32 23.46 10.56
N GLY A 559 43.15 24.11 10.69
CA GLY A 559 42.31 24.00 11.87
C GLY A 559 41.70 22.60 12.12
N LEU A 560 41.73 21.71 11.11
CA LEU A 560 41.28 20.30 11.25
C LEU A 560 42.40 19.33 11.55
N SER A 561 43.68 19.80 11.57
CA SER A 561 44.86 18.97 11.81
C SER A 561 44.86 18.43 13.22
N LYS A 562 45.25 17.16 13.38
CA LYS A 562 45.45 16.50 14.66
C LYS A 562 46.91 16.04 14.79
N LEU A 563 47.44 16.26 15.96
CA LEU A 563 48.83 15.92 16.29
C LEU A 563 48.89 15.00 17.51
N ASP A 564 49.71 14.01 17.46
CA ASP A 564 50.11 13.21 18.63
C ASP A 564 51.35 13.87 19.22
N VAL A 565 51.21 14.51 20.37
CA VAL A 565 52.25 15.27 21.05
C VAL A 565 52.69 14.52 22.30
N GLN A 566 53.96 14.21 22.42
CA GLN A 566 54.56 13.55 23.60
C GLN A 566 55.10 14.58 24.57
N PHE A 567 54.68 14.51 25.81
CA PHE A 567 55.19 15.38 26.86
C PHE A 567 56.44 14.76 27.48
N LEU A 568 57.62 15.33 27.22
CA LEU A 568 58.89 14.80 27.68
C LEU A 568 59.16 15.04 29.17
N TYR A 569 58.51 16.06 29.77
CA TYR A 569 58.62 16.40 31.20
C TYR A 569 57.82 15.48 32.10
N LEU A 570 56.89 14.71 31.58
CA LEU A 570 56.13 13.73 32.31
C LEU A 570 56.85 12.42 32.52
N LYS A 571 56.78 11.82 33.69
CA LYS A 571 57.46 10.55 34.02
C LYS A 571 57.08 9.41 33.09
N ASN A 572 55.81 9.35 32.64
CA ASN A 572 55.28 8.27 31.81
C ASN A 572 55.34 8.57 30.33
N LYS A 573 55.93 9.66 29.88
CA LYS A 573 56.02 10.09 28.47
C LYS A 573 54.65 10.00 27.75
N ASN A 574 53.63 10.52 28.40
CA ASN A 574 52.22 10.46 27.91
C ASN A 574 52.08 11.21 26.58
N ILE A 575 51.16 10.71 25.73
CA ILE A 575 50.89 11.27 24.40
C ILE A 575 49.53 11.95 24.44
N ALA A 576 49.45 13.23 24.14
CA ALA A 576 48.20 13.99 23.95
C ALA A 576 47.84 14.04 22.48
N ILE A 577 46.56 13.85 22.18
CA ILE A 577 45.97 14.14 20.87
C ILE A 577 45.50 15.58 20.89
N THR A 578 46.21 16.46 20.16
CA THR A 578 45.96 17.92 20.14
C THR A 578 45.52 18.39 18.76
N THR A 579 44.91 19.59 18.67
CA THR A 579 44.81 20.34 17.40
C THR A 579 46.14 21.06 17.13
N LEU A 580 46.33 21.54 15.86
CA LEU A 580 47.50 22.33 15.52
C LEU A 580 47.58 23.63 16.35
N PRO A 581 46.49 24.45 16.53
CA PRO A 581 46.58 25.62 17.38
C PRO A 581 46.91 25.28 18.85
N GLN A 582 46.36 24.17 19.41
CA GLN A 582 46.73 23.70 20.77
C GLN A 582 48.22 23.39 20.87
N PHE A 583 48.76 22.66 19.90
CA PHE A 583 50.21 22.34 19.88
C PHE A 583 51.07 23.59 19.79
N LEU A 584 50.69 24.55 18.92
CA LEU A 584 51.43 25.79 18.78
C LEU A 584 51.35 26.66 20.06
N THR A 585 50.18 26.64 20.73
CA THR A 585 50.04 27.29 22.06
C THR A 585 50.99 26.67 23.07
N LEU A 586 51.06 25.32 23.13
CA LEU A 586 52.01 24.62 24.00
C LEU A 586 53.47 24.96 23.70
N LEU A 587 53.83 25.11 22.44
CA LEU A 587 55.17 25.54 22.03
C LEU A 587 55.52 26.98 22.45
N GLN A 588 54.53 27.90 22.44
CA GLN A 588 54.73 29.25 22.96
C GLN A 588 54.89 29.23 24.47
N LEU A 589 54.15 28.37 25.17
CA LEU A 589 54.29 28.20 26.63
C LEU A 589 55.59 27.52 27.05
N GLU A 590 56.24 26.78 26.19
CA GLU A 590 57.61 26.29 26.40
C GLU A 590 58.64 27.42 26.29
N LYS A 591 58.38 28.39 25.42
CA LYS A 591 59.26 29.54 25.20
C LYS A 591 59.02 30.65 26.23
N TYR A 592 57.80 30.87 26.66
CA TYR A 592 57.36 31.90 27.62
C TYR A 592 56.73 31.21 28.81
N GLU A 593 57.28 31.32 30.00
CA GLU A 593 56.74 30.65 31.22
C GLU A 593 55.31 31.08 31.53
N ASN A 594 54.94 32.33 31.15
CA ASN A 594 53.60 32.90 31.35
C ASN A 594 53.27 33.87 30.22
N ILE A 595 52.16 33.70 29.55
CA ILE A 595 51.76 34.49 28.38
C ILE A 595 50.25 34.75 28.37
N SER A 596 49.80 35.94 27.95
CA SER A 596 48.38 36.26 27.84
C SER A 596 47.77 35.59 26.60
N ILE A 597 46.48 35.22 26.65
CA ILE A 597 45.71 34.59 25.59
C ILE A 597 45.71 35.46 24.34
N GLY A 598 45.57 36.79 24.49
CA GLY A 598 45.63 37.75 23.37
C GLY A 598 46.98 37.73 22.65
N LYS A 599 48.09 37.66 23.39
CA LYS A 599 49.43 37.59 22.78
C LYS A 599 49.67 36.27 22.08
N VAL A 600 49.11 35.16 22.57
CA VAL A 600 49.13 33.88 21.87
C VAL A 600 48.38 33.99 20.52
N ALA A 601 47.19 34.62 20.52
CA ALA A 601 46.39 34.82 19.29
C ALA A 601 47.14 35.68 18.25
N GLU A 602 47.82 36.76 18.74
CA GLU A 602 48.63 37.62 17.89
C GLU A 602 49.81 36.85 17.25
N ILE A 603 50.57 36.06 18.04
CA ILE A 603 51.71 35.25 17.55
C ILE A 603 51.26 34.18 16.54
N LEU A 604 50.10 33.57 16.76
CA LEU A 604 49.56 32.52 15.88
C LEU A 604 48.84 33.08 14.66
N GLY A 605 48.55 34.39 14.64
CA GLY A 605 47.82 35.04 13.55
C GLY A 605 46.37 34.60 13.47
N CYS A 606 45.76 34.17 14.57
CA CYS A 606 44.40 33.63 14.59
C CYS A 606 43.47 34.44 15.56
N GLN A 607 42.19 34.24 15.46
CA GLN A 607 41.20 34.93 16.34
C GLN A 607 41.37 34.47 17.78
N VAL A 608 41.17 35.39 18.74
CA VAL A 608 41.19 35.11 20.19
C VAL A 608 40.17 34.04 20.57
N SER A 609 38.98 34.03 19.94
CA SER A 609 37.91 33.03 20.14
C SER A 609 38.36 31.61 19.78
N THR A 610 39.22 31.46 18.78
CA THR A 610 39.80 30.16 18.36
C THR A 610 40.73 29.64 19.45
N VAL A 611 41.64 30.51 19.94
CA VAL A 611 42.60 30.17 21.01
C VAL A 611 41.86 29.82 22.27
N ILE A 612 40.83 30.58 22.67
CA ILE A 612 39.98 30.27 23.85
C ILE A 612 39.36 28.88 23.75
N THR A 613 38.81 28.53 22.59
CA THR A 613 38.20 27.21 22.35
C THR A 613 39.24 26.08 22.50
N ASP A 614 40.44 26.28 21.98
CA ASP A 614 41.53 25.31 22.08
C ASP A 614 42.04 25.17 23.50
N ILE A 615 42.24 26.27 24.25
CA ILE A 615 42.64 26.30 25.68
C ILE A 615 41.61 25.58 26.53
N HIS A 616 40.31 25.79 26.27
CA HIS A 616 39.26 25.09 26.99
C HIS A 616 39.40 23.56 26.92
N GLY A 617 39.82 23.01 25.75
CA GLY A 617 40.14 21.60 25.59
C GLY A 617 41.38 21.16 26.39
N LEU A 618 42.39 22.02 26.49
CA LEU A 618 43.61 21.75 27.25
C LEU A 618 43.41 21.83 28.78
N VAL A 619 42.33 22.41 29.29
CA VAL A 619 42.03 22.52 30.70
C VAL A 619 40.94 21.56 31.16
N PHE A 620 39.82 21.51 30.43
CA PHE A 620 38.55 20.89 30.87
C PHE A 620 38.12 19.62 30.17
N ASN A 621 38.96 19.01 29.32
CA ASN A 621 38.54 17.83 28.56
C ASN A 621 38.30 16.62 29.47
N PRO A 622 37.08 16.01 29.44
CA PRO A 622 36.70 14.89 30.32
C PRO A 622 37.53 13.62 30.12
N SER A 623 38.25 13.49 29.03
CA SER A 623 39.07 12.30 28.74
C SER A 623 40.19 12.08 29.77
N TYR A 624 40.68 13.16 30.37
CA TYR A 624 41.74 13.14 31.39
C TYR A 624 41.36 13.97 32.64
N ASN A 625 40.39 14.88 32.54
CA ASN A 625 39.89 15.72 33.64
C ASN A 625 38.35 15.57 33.77
N PRO A 626 37.86 14.43 34.26
CA PRO A 626 36.40 14.15 34.25
C PRO A 626 35.60 15.07 35.19
N LYS A 627 36.25 15.62 36.26
CA LYS A 627 35.61 16.56 37.17
C LYS A 627 35.70 18.01 36.70
N GLY A 628 36.54 18.29 35.69
CA GLY A 628 36.76 19.66 35.21
C GLY A 628 37.43 20.57 36.22
N GLU A 629 38.35 20.03 37.02
CA GLU A 629 39.18 20.77 38.02
C GLU A 629 40.30 21.53 37.28
N PRO A 630 40.38 22.86 37.40
CA PRO A 630 41.36 23.66 36.64
C PRO A 630 42.82 23.24 36.91
N GLU A 631 43.10 22.84 38.14
CA GLU A 631 44.45 22.41 38.59
C GLU A 631 44.90 21.09 37.93
N LYS A 632 43.98 20.31 37.41
CA LYS A 632 44.23 19.05 36.70
C LYS A 632 44.33 19.22 35.19
N GLY A 633 44.25 20.44 34.68
CA GLY A 633 44.47 20.76 33.27
C GLY A 633 45.92 20.60 32.83
N VAL A 634 46.17 20.44 31.54
CA VAL A 634 47.51 20.52 30.95
C VAL A 634 48.10 21.91 31.08
N ILE A 635 47.22 22.91 31.07
CA ILE A 635 47.52 24.34 31.27
C ILE A 635 46.80 24.84 32.49
N ILE A 636 47.40 25.76 33.22
CA ILE A 636 46.82 26.50 34.32
C ILE A 636 46.91 28.00 34.02
N GLY A 637 46.07 28.85 34.65
CA GLY A 637 46.10 30.29 34.43
C GLY A 637 45.15 31.09 35.32
N THR A 638 45.02 32.37 35.03
CA THR A 638 44.24 33.33 35.85
C THR A 638 42.76 33.47 35.46
N PHE A 639 42.20 32.50 34.77
CA PHE A 639 40.84 32.51 34.25
C PHE A 639 39.79 32.17 35.37
N ASP A 640 38.50 32.53 35.11
CA ASP A 640 37.38 32.21 36.01
C ASP A 640 37.05 30.69 35.94
N ALA A 641 37.58 29.97 36.91
CA ALA A 641 37.41 28.51 37.03
C ALA A 641 35.97 28.05 37.26
N VAL A 642 35.14 28.87 37.93
CA VAL A 642 33.75 28.54 38.28
C VAL A 642 32.85 28.66 37.09
N LYS A 643 32.99 29.73 36.29
CA LYS A 643 32.23 29.97 35.08
C LYS A 643 32.83 29.25 33.86
N LYS A 644 34.06 28.78 33.96
CA LYS A 644 34.86 28.23 32.87
C LYS A 644 34.98 29.22 31.70
N GLU A 645 35.11 30.51 31.98
CA GLU A 645 35.25 31.60 31.02
C GLU A 645 36.69 32.08 30.95
N PHE A 646 37.16 32.36 29.77
CA PHE A 646 38.48 32.88 29.45
C PHE A 646 38.37 34.27 28.84
N LYS A 647 39.24 35.18 29.24
CA LYS A 647 39.34 36.53 28.70
C LYS A 647 40.70 36.69 27.97
N GLU A 648 40.75 37.64 27.05
CA GLU A 648 41.94 37.95 26.27
C GLU A 648 43.17 38.26 27.13
N ASN A 649 42.99 38.90 28.30
CA ASN A 649 44.04 39.31 29.21
C ASN A 649 44.45 38.23 30.22
N ASP A 650 43.77 37.07 30.18
CA ASP A 650 44.13 35.99 31.10
C ASP A 650 45.49 35.40 30.75
N ASN A 651 46.32 35.20 31.77
CA ASN A 651 47.61 34.59 31.60
C ASN A 651 47.53 33.09 31.78
N ILE A 652 48.25 32.36 30.94
CA ILE A 652 48.30 30.89 30.93
C ILE A 652 49.73 30.42 31.03
N SER A 653 49.92 29.26 31.67
CA SER A 653 51.21 28.60 31.83
C SER A 653 51.08 27.07 31.80
N ILE A 654 52.20 26.35 31.55
CA ILE A 654 52.20 24.90 31.58
C ILE A 654 52.07 24.38 32.98
N ASN A 655 51.19 23.42 33.22
CA ASN A 655 51.08 22.75 34.50
C ASN A 655 52.21 21.72 34.71
N LYS A 656 53.22 22.10 35.44
CA LYS A 656 54.37 21.21 35.78
C LYS A 656 53.96 20.00 36.65
N ASN A 657 52.83 20.07 37.36
CA ASN A 657 52.30 19.01 38.21
C ASN A 657 51.20 18.16 37.51
N PHE A 658 51.05 18.31 36.23
CA PHE A 658 50.07 17.54 35.45
C PHE A 658 50.36 16.04 35.55
N THR A 659 49.31 15.25 35.82
CA THR A 659 49.38 13.80 35.90
C THR A 659 48.19 13.18 35.19
N VAL A 660 48.39 12.17 34.40
CA VAL A 660 47.36 11.41 33.69
C VAL A 660 47.67 9.91 33.72
N ALA A 661 46.66 9.10 34.06
CA ALA A 661 46.86 7.65 34.19
C ALA A 661 46.96 6.96 32.82
N ARG A 662 46.35 7.51 31.77
CA ARG A 662 46.34 6.93 30.45
C ARG A 662 47.56 7.32 29.68
N GLN A 663 48.20 6.35 29.01
CA GLN A 663 49.35 6.60 28.17
C GLN A 663 49.05 7.53 26.98
N LYS A 664 47.82 7.42 26.38
CA LYS A 664 47.32 8.31 25.32
C LYS A 664 45.98 8.94 25.80
N PHE A 665 45.87 10.26 25.72
CA PHE A 665 44.72 11.01 26.13
C PHE A 665 44.35 12.09 25.11
N ASN A 666 43.11 12.57 25.15
CA ASN A 666 42.55 13.52 24.19
C ASN A 666 42.39 14.91 24.83
N THR A 667 42.92 15.93 24.17
CA THR A 667 42.75 17.35 24.54
C THR A 667 41.93 18.16 23.52
N LEU A 668 41.40 17.51 22.51
CA LEU A 668 40.67 18.20 21.46
C LEU A 668 39.57 19.12 22.02
N PRO A 669 39.29 20.26 21.40
CA PRO A 669 38.31 21.22 21.86
C PRO A 669 36.93 20.56 22.09
N LEU A 670 36.31 20.93 23.20
CA LEU A 670 34.91 20.52 23.48
C LEU A 670 33.97 21.47 22.77
N ALA A 671 32.77 20.98 22.44
CA ALA A 671 31.70 21.85 22.00
C ALA A 671 31.32 22.78 23.17
N VAL A 672 31.76 24.01 23.10
CA VAL A 672 31.35 25.04 24.09
C VAL A 672 29.86 25.29 23.90
N LYS A 673 29.10 25.45 25.01
CA LYS A 673 27.69 25.84 24.93
C LYS A 673 27.61 27.22 24.29
N LYS A 674 27.07 27.21 23.03
CA LYS A 674 26.85 28.45 22.30
C LYS A 674 25.83 29.32 23.04
N SER A 675 26.06 30.63 23.04
CA SER A 675 25.08 31.57 23.54
C SER A 675 23.76 31.51 22.75
N GLN A 676 22.66 31.93 23.33
CA GLN A 676 21.38 31.98 22.64
C GLN A 676 21.44 32.87 21.37
N ALA A 677 22.27 33.90 21.37
CA ALA A 677 22.49 34.77 20.22
C ALA A 677 23.19 34.02 19.08
N GLU A 678 24.29 33.28 19.40
CA GLU A 678 25.02 32.48 18.42
C GLU A 678 24.18 31.30 17.88
N ILE A 679 23.28 30.73 18.69
CA ILE A 679 22.34 29.69 18.22
C ILE A 679 21.40 30.28 17.16
N LYS A 680 20.81 31.45 17.44
CA LYS A 680 19.91 32.13 16.50
C LYS A 680 20.63 32.55 15.21
N GLU A 681 21.86 33.05 15.31
CA GLU A 681 22.66 33.44 14.15
C GLU A 681 22.98 32.22 13.26
N ASN A 682 23.40 31.09 13.86
CA ASN A 682 23.63 29.86 13.13
C ASN A 682 22.33 29.31 12.46
N GLU A 683 21.19 29.36 13.18
CA GLU A 683 19.89 28.97 12.61
C GLU A 683 19.51 29.85 11.41
N LEU A 684 19.81 31.15 11.47
CA LEU A 684 19.56 32.09 10.38
C LEU A 684 20.45 31.79 9.16
N GLU A 685 21.74 31.52 9.41
CA GLU A 685 22.68 31.13 8.35
C GLU A 685 22.27 29.79 7.68
N GLU A 686 21.89 28.77 8.47
CA GLU A 686 21.40 27.50 7.95
C GLU A 686 20.14 27.68 7.11
N ALA A 687 19.19 28.53 7.56
CA ALA A 687 17.99 28.85 6.80
C ALA A 687 18.30 29.56 5.47
N GLN A 688 19.27 30.52 5.47
CA GLN A 688 19.72 31.19 4.24
C GLN A 688 20.38 30.22 3.26
N ILE A 689 21.23 29.33 3.77
CA ILE A 689 21.88 28.28 2.95
C ILE A 689 20.80 27.37 2.34
N THR A 690 19.86 26.91 3.13
CA THR A 690 18.75 26.07 2.67
C THR A 690 17.93 26.78 1.59
N LYS A 691 17.57 28.04 1.81
CA LYS A 691 16.83 28.85 0.82
C LYS A 691 17.61 28.99 -0.49
N ARG A 692 18.92 29.21 -0.44
CA ARG A 692 19.79 29.29 -1.63
C ARG A 692 19.77 27.99 -2.44
N TYR A 693 19.85 26.83 -1.77
CA TYR A 693 19.75 25.53 -2.44
C TYR A 693 18.38 25.29 -3.04
N GLN A 694 17.30 25.64 -2.35
CA GLN A 694 15.93 25.57 -2.87
C GLN A 694 15.78 26.45 -4.12
N ASP A 695 16.27 27.70 -4.08
CA ASP A 695 16.23 28.61 -5.21
C ASP A 695 17.00 28.07 -6.42
N ASN A 696 18.17 27.50 -6.22
CA ASN A 696 18.95 26.89 -7.30
C ASN A 696 18.23 25.70 -7.95
N ILE A 697 17.60 24.82 -7.14
CA ILE A 697 16.80 23.71 -7.64
C ILE A 697 15.58 24.21 -8.41
N LEU A 698 14.89 25.23 -7.90
CA LEU A 698 13.75 25.86 -8.56
C LEU A 698 14.16 26.46 -9.91
N GLN A 699 15.23 27.25 -9.95
CA GLN A 699 15.72 27.86 -11.18
C GLN A 699 16.13 26.81 -12.21
N ALA A 700 16.82 25.74 -11.79
CA ALA A 700 17.20 24.65 -12.68
C ALA A 700 15.97 23.91 -13.24
N THR A 701 14.98 23.64 -12.39
CA THR A 701 13.74 22.95 -12.80
C THR A 701 12.92 23.82 -13.74
N LEU A 702 12.71 25.09 -13.40
CA LEU A 702 11.98 26.06 -14.25
C LEU A 702 12.66 26.22 -15.62
N THR A 703 13.98 26.34 -15.64
CA THR A 703 14.77 26.43 -16.89
C THR A 703 14.60 25.15 -17.72
N ARG A 704 14.66 23.96 -17.11
CA ARG A 704 14.47 22.69 -17.80
C ARG A 704 13.05 22.58 -18.39
N ILE A 705 12.02 22.96 -17.63
CA ILE A 705 10.63 22.97 -18.09
C ILE A 705 10.46 23.92 -19.28
N MET A 706 10.96 25.14 -19.17
CA MET A 706 10.85 26.14 -20.24
C MET A 706 11.67 25.75 -21.48
N LYS A 707 12.84 25.16 -21.29
CA LYS A 707 13.68 24.63 -22.39
C LYS A 707 13.00 23.48 -23.15
N SER A 708 12.25 22.62 -22.47
CA SER A 708 11.50 21.55 -23.13
C SER A 708 10.30 22.05 -23.96
N ARG A 709 9.93 23.34 -23.79
CA ARG A 709 8.79 23.99 -24.47
C ARG A 709 9.21 25.16 -25.36
N ILE A 710 10.37 25.09 -25.94
CA ILE A 710 10.84 26.13 -26.89
C ILE A 710 9.80 26.30 -28.01
N GLY A 711 9.40 27.53 -28.28
CA GLY A 711 8.41 27.89 -29.30
C GLY A 711 6.93 27.76 -28.85
N GLN A 712 6.69 27.35 -27.59
CA GLN A 712 5.34 27.28 -27.02
C GLN A 712 5.22 28.27 -25.85
N THR A 713 4.17 29.09 -25.86
CA THR A 713 3.84 30.00 -24.77
C THR A 713 3.32 29.19 -23.56
N THR A 714 3.91 29.44 -22.40
CA THR A 714 3.56 28.69 -21.16
C THR A 714 2.87 29.64 -20.17
N THR A 715 1.66 29.27 -19.71
CA THR A 715 0.90 30.07 -18.74
C THR A 715 1.51 30.02 -17.34
N HIS A 716 1.40 31.10 -16.58
CA HIS A 716 1.90 31.21 -15.22
C HIS A 716 1.39 30.08 -14.30
N VAL A 717 0.08 29.80 -14.32
CA VAL A 717 -0.54 28.76 -13.47
C VAL A 717 -0.02 27.36 -13.81
N TRP A 718 0.10 27.06 -15.10
CA TRP A 718 0.62 25.77 -15.54
C TRP A 718 2.08 25.59 -15.12
N LEU A 719 2.92 26.64 -15.28
CA LEU A 719 4.34 26.59 -14.92
C LEU A 719 4.54 26.35 -13.42
N ILE A 720 3.74 27.01 -12.56
CA ILE A 720 3.77 26.78 -11.11
C ILE A 720 3.38 25.35 -10.78
N ASN A 721 2.29 24.84 -11.36
CA ASN A 721 1.80 23.49 -11.09
C ASN A 721 2.81 22.44 -11.56
N GLU A 722 3.38 22.62 -12.74
CA GLU A 722 4.36 21.68 -13.28
C GLU A 722 5.68 21.71 -12.49
N ALA A 723 6.17 22.89 -12.10
CA ALA A 723 7.34 23.01 -11.23
C ALA A 723 7.10 22.35 -9.86
N SER A 724 5.93 22.57 -9.25
CA SER A 724 5.56 21.93 -7.98
C SER A 724 5.47 20.42 -8.08
N LYS A 725 5.06 19.87 -9.23
CA LYS A 725 4.93 18.44 -9.49
C LYS A 725 6.30 17.75 -9.71
N GLN A 726 7.24 18.49 -10.33
CA GLN A 726 8.57 17.92 -10.64
C GLN A 726 9.57 18.01 -9.49
N ILE A 727 9.26 18.75 -8.41
CA ILE A 727 10.16 18.91 -7.26
C ILE A 727 9.71 18.01 -6.13
N ASP A 728 10.42 16.89 -5.92
CA ASP A 728 10.16 15.92 -4.85
C ASP A 728 11.01 16.15 -3.58
N LEU A 729 12.02 17.05 -3.66
CA LEU A 729 12.98 17.25 -2.57
C LEU A 729 12.44 18.16 -1.47
N PHE A 730 11.51 19.04 -1.78
CA PHE A 730 10.84 19.92 -0.82
C PHE A 730 9.53 20.44 -1.39
N LYS A 731 8.62 20.86 -0.53
CA LYS A 731 7.33 21.43 -0.94
C LYS A 731 7.52 22.90 -1.29
N ALA A 732 7.67 23.19 -2.59
CA ALA A 732 7.82 24.55 -3.08
C ALA A 732 6.54 25.38 -2.86
N GLN A 733 6.69 26.55 -2.24
CA GLN A 733 5.58 27.49 -2.07
C GLN A 733 5.36 28.28 -3.38
N PRO A 734 4.10 28.56 -3.78
CA PRO A 734 3.81 29.31 -5.00
C PRO A 734 4.51 30.67 -5.05
N GLN A 735 4.65 31.35 -3.91
CA GLN A 735 5.36 32.61 -3.82
C GLN A 735 6.85 32.46 -4.12
N GLN A 736 7.50 31.42 -3.60
CA GLN A 736 8.92 31.12 -3.85
C GLN A 736 9.17 30.80 -5.33
N ILE A 737 8.24 30.08 -5.97
CA ILE A 737 8.31 29.81 -7.41
C ILE A 737 8.22 31.10 -8.20
N LYS A 738 7.29 32.01 -7.85
CA LYS A 738 7.15 33.36 -8.48
C LYS A 738 8.43 34.17 -8.36
N GLU A 739 9.02 34.27 -7.17
CA GLU A 739 10.28 34.98 -6.94
C GLU A 739 11.40 34.42 -7.84
N ASN A 740 11.46 33.09 -8.02
CA ASN A 740 12.48 32.48 -8.88
C ASN A 740 12.18 32.63 -10.37
N ILE A 741 10.93 32.74 -10.79
CA ILE A 741 10.56 33.11 -12.17
C ILE A 741 11.06 34.53 -12.46
N GLU A 742 10.83 35.51 -11.57
CA GLU A 742 11.33 36.88 -11.77
C GLU A 742 12.87 36.92 -11.82
N LYS A 743 13.58 36.17 -10.95
CA LYS A 743 15.05 36.03 -11.03
C LYS A 743 15.52 35.46 -12.36
N LEU A 744 14.76 34.53 -12.98
CA LEU A 744 15.09 33.99 -14.30
C LEU A 744 14.82 35.00 -15.43
N ILE A 745 13.83 35.88 -15.27
CA ILE A 745 13.58 37.00 -16.19
C ILE A 745 14.73 38.03 -16.11
N GLU A 746 15.15 38.38 -14.89
CA GLU A 746 16.32 39.28 -14.68
C GLU A 746 17.61 38.70 -15.31
N LYS A 747 17.77 37.38 -15.29
CA LYS A 747 18.89 36.69 -15.94
C LYS A 747 18.75 36.49 -17.45
N ASN A 748 17.69 37.01 -18.07
CA ASN A 748 17.36 36.85 -19.48
C ASN A 748 17.29 35.38 -19.98
N ILE A 749 16.89 34.47 -19.11
CA ILE A 749 16.69 33.06 -19.47
C ILE A 749 15.28 32.82 -19.99
N ILE A 750 14.29 33.53 -19.39
CA ILE A 750 12.89 33.52 -19.81
C ILE A 750 12.42 34.99 -19.96
N LYS A 751 11.39 35.20 -20.78
CA LYS A 751 10.71 36.51 -20.89
C LYS A 751 9.20 36.37 -20.78
N ARG A 752 8.51 37.44 -20.44
CA ARG A 752 7.05 37.49 -20.57
C ARG A 752 6.70 37.55 -22.05
N SER A 753 5.68 36.77 -22.45
CA SER A 753 5.28 36.72 -23.85
C SER A 753 4.74 38.05 -24.33
N ASP A 754 5.14 38.47 -25.54
CA ASP A 754 4.68 39.70 -26.16
C ASP A 754 3.17 39.70 -26.47
N LYS A 755 2.58 38.50 -26.66
CA LYS A 755 1.15 38.29 -26.93
C LYS A 755 0.28 38.29 -25.67
N ASN A 756 0.80 37.83 -24.54
CA ASN A 756 0.07 37.74 -23.28
C ASN A 756 1.03 37.81 -22.09
N LYS A 757 0.98 38.93 -21.33
CA LYS A 757 1.85 39.15 -20.15
C LYS A 757 1.73 38.10 -19.03
N SER A 758 0.65 37.28 -19.04
CA SER A 758 0.47 36.16 -18.11
C SER A 758 1.17 34.86 -18.57
N CYS A 759 1.86 34.89 -19.69
CA CYS A 759 2.58 33.77 -20.26
C CYS A 759 4.09 34.05 -20.34
N TYR A 760 4.87 33.01 -20.42
CA TYR A 760 6.33 33.07 -20.51
C TYR A 760 6.84 32.33 -21.73
N ASP A 761 7.93 32.85 -22.30
CA ASP A 761 8.67 32.28 -23.43
C ASP A 761 10.12 32.05 -23.00
N TYR A 762 10.74 30.98 -23.48
CA TYR A 762 12.16 30.69 -23.28
C TYR A 762 13.01 31.52 -24.26
N ILE A 763 14.08 32.16 -23.78
CA ILE A 763 14.88 33.05 -24.63
C ILE A 763 16.09 32.34 -25.24
N ALA A 764 16.80 31.48 -24.45
CA ALA A 764 18.11 30.94 -24.86
C ALA A 764 18.13 29.45 -25.06
#